data_7c5a861388a28ec160a279c37313b130
#
_entry.id   7c5a861388a28ec160a279c37313b130
#
_cell.length_a   1.000
_cell.length_b   1.000
_cell.length_c   1.000
_cell.angle_alpha   90.00
_cell.angle_beta   90.00
_cell.angle_gamma   90.00
#
_symmetry.space_group_name_H-M   'P 1'
#
loop_
_entity.id
_entity.type
_entity.pdbx_description
1 polymer ?
#
loop_
_entity_poly.entity_id
_entity_poly.type
_entity_poly.pdbx_seq_one_letter_code
_entity_poly.pdbx_strand_id
1 'polypeptide(L)'
;MRRALDALRPDVVLVEAPGDAGAALGWIGHAGLVPPVALLGYVVNRPERAVFAPFAEFSPEWQAVRWAAEHGVPVEAIDLPLSVVLAHGDSATSRPAAGDPPPDPLAALAAAAGEPDPERWWEDLVEHRGDGEPVFDAVGEAMAAVRAGTVTPELDALREAHMRRGIRSALAGGAVVAVVCGAWHVPALDLTVSTATADAAALRGRPKVKVAVTWVPWTHRRLGRATGYGAGVLSPGWYDHVFRHPGAEGVSRFFVDAAHTLRQRGLPASPDHVIAASRLASSLAALRRRPRPGLAEVLDASESVLGGLPLVLDELVVGDAIGEVPPEAPQVPLARDLAACQRGARLKPESSTRTVELDLRTTNGLRRSHLLHRLIALGVPWGTLEEGRGSSGTFRETWRLVWEPELSVRVVELAGHGTTVEAAATSRLVEQVESAGRLADASAAVERALLAALGDALGPAVRVLGALAARAPDVAELMDALGPLAGALRYGDVRGTDAASLRVVFDELVVRVIAGLARAAEGLDDDAARAMIERMSSVQAALAVVDHPARHRELPPVLEHLAGGRRIHGLVQGRATRLLHDAGRWSPAEVEARLGRALTPGTPAGDGAAFVEGFLAGSGTVLLHDSQLLAAVDMWIASLRPDTFETVVALLRRTFGAFEPAERRQLGGLLATGRVERVAPMGDDIDEARGLAGLATVRAMLGLAGDPGSAP
;
A
#
# COMPACT_ATOMS: atom_id res chain seq x y z
N MET A 1 31.88 -20.43 -1.82
CA MET A 1 31.46 -21.21 -0.62
C MET A 1 31.42 -22.72 -0.91
N ARG A 2 30.54 -23.27 -1.79
CA ARG A 2 30.41 -24.73 -2.03
C ARG A 2 31.74 -25.38 -2.42
N ARG A 3 32.50 -24.83 -3.37
CA ARG A 3 33.83 -25.36 -3.76
C ARG A 3 34.82 -25.46 -2.59
N ALA A 4 34.79 -24.47 -1.67
CA ALA A 4 35.65 -24.53 -0.48
C ALA A 4 35.22 -25.65 0.47
N LEU A 5 33.94 -25.88 0.66
CA LEU A 5 33.41 -27.00 1.45
C LEU A 5 33.72 -28.35 0.80
N ASP A 6 33.64 -28.47 -0.53
CA ASP A 6 34.03 -29.68 -1.28
C ASP A 6 35.52 -30.01 -1.10
N ALA A 7 36.38 -28.97 -1.06
CA ALA A 7 37.80 -29.13 -0.85
C ALA A 7 38.14 -29.46 0.62
N LEU A 8 37.50 -28.80 1.57
CA LEU A 8 37.76 -28.99 3.02
C LEU A 8 37.20 -30.32 3.55
N ARG A 9 36.05 -30.76 3.04
CA ARG A 9 35.27 -31.94 3.51
C ARG A 9 35.11 -31.94 5.04
N PRO A 10 34.41 -30.93 5.58
CA PRO A 10 34.25 -30.81 7.01
C PRO A 10 33.37 -31.91 7.59
N ASP A 11 33.64 -32.31 8.82
CA ASP A 11 32.81 -33.21 9.62
C ASP A 11 31.59 -32.49 10.21
N VAL A 12 31.66 -31.16 10.35
CA VAL A 12 30.62 -30.28 10.86
C VAL A 12 30.71 -28.88 10.23
N VAL A 13 29.58 -28.28 9.91
CA VAL A 13 29.46 -26.89 9.44
C VAL A 13 28.87 -26.04 10.56
N LEU A 14 29.60 -25.05 11.02
CA LEU A 14 29.14 -24.06 11.98
C LEU A 14 28.71 -22.80 11.23
N VAL A 15 27.50 -22.31 11.47
CA VAL A 15 26.93 -21.17 10.74
C VAL A 15 26.64 -20.04 11.71
N GLU A 16 26.93 -18.80 11.32
CA GLU A 16 26.50 -17.60 12.02
C GLU A 16 24.97 -17.44 11.91
N ALA A 17 24.29 -18.24 12.71
CA ALA A 17 22.85 -18.16 12.90
C ALA A 17 22.58 -18.25 14.41
N PRO A 18 21.47 -17.65 14.90
CA PRO A 18 21.15 -17.67 16.32
C PRO A 18 21.12 -19.09 16.87
N GLY A 19 21.76 -19.32 18.02
CA GLY A 19 21.89 -20.65 18.61
C GLY A 19 20.56 -21.34 18.97
N ASP A 20 19.47 -20.57 19.08
CA ASP A 20 18.10 -21.08 19.26
C ASP A 20 17.32 -21.27 17.92
N ALA A 21 17.98 -21.03 16.77
CA ALA A 21 17.39 -21.25 15.44
C ALA A 21 17.71 -22.62 14.81
N GLY A 22 18.45 -23.51 15.50
CA GLY A 22 18.92 -24.77 14.92
C GLY A 22 17.83 -25.66 14.30
N ALA A 23 16.67 -25.76 14.95
CA ALA A 23 15.52 -26.51 14.41
C ALA A 23 14.96 -25.88 13.12
N ALA A 24 15.05 -24.55 12.98
CA ALA A 24 14.59 -23.85 11.77
C ALA A 24 15.58 -24.05 10.60
N LEU A 25 16.88 -24.12 10.85
CA LEU A 25 17.89 -24.36 9.81
C LEU A 25 17.67 -25.70 9.09
N GLY A 26 17.14 -26.71 9.79
CA GLY A 26 16.82 -28.01 9.20
C GLY A 26 15.80 -27.94 8.04
N TRP A 27 15.02 -26.87 7.93
CA TRP A 27 14.08 -26.65 6.82
C TRP A 27 14.75 -26.24 5.52
N ILE A 28 16.02 -25.76 5.54
CA ILE A 28 16.73 -25.29 4.33
C ILE A 28 16.89 -26.42 3.28
N GLY A 29 16.90 -27.69 3.70
CA GLY A 29 16.88 -28.84 2.80
C GLY A 29 15.50 -29.19 2.22
N HIS A 30 14.41 -28.55 2.68
CA HIS A 30 13.05 -28.85 2.23
C HIS A 30 12.74 -28.19 0.89
N ALA A 31 12.24 -28.97 -0.09
CA ALA A 31 11.97 -28.49 -1.46
C ALA A 31 10.95 -27.33 -1.54
N GLY A 32 10.04 -27.21 -0.56
CA GLY A 32 9.05 -26.13 -0.48
C GLY A 32 9.56 -24.85 0.18
N LEU A 33 10.79 -24.82 0.70
CA LEU A 33 11.40 -23.60 1.23
C LEU A 33 12.26 -22.97 0.14
N VAL A 34 11.71 -21.96 -0.54
CA VAL A 34 12.32 -21.33 -1.72
C VAL A 34 12.69 -19.87 -1.39
N PRO A 35 13.99 -19.50 -1.46
CA PRO A 35 14.41 -18.11 -1.21
C PRO A 35 13.90 -17.14 -2.33
N PRO A 36 13.81 -15.84 -2.00
CA PRO A 36 14.24 -15.19 -0.76
C PRO A 36 13.29 -15.45 0.42
N VAL A 37 13.82 -15.88 1.54
CA VAL A 37 13.08 -16.12 2.79
C VAL A 37 13.79 -15.44 3.95
N ALA A 38 13.09 -15.18 5.05
CA ALA A 38 13.74 -14.69 6.25
C ALA A 38 13.47 -15.59 7.46
N LEU A 39 14.49 -15.77 8.27
CA LEU A 39 14.33 -16.33 9.60
C LEU A 39 13.81 -15.24 10.52
N LEU A 40 12.60 -15.43 11.05
CA LEU A 40 11.97 -14.53 11.99
C LEU A 40 12.12 -15.06 13.41
N GLY A 41 12.76 -14.29 14.28
CA GLY A 41 12.75 -14.52 15.71
C GLY A 41 11.96 -13.42 16.42
N TYR A 42 11.06 -13.79 17.32
CA TYR A 42 10.24 -12.82 18.05
C TYR A 42 9.99 -13.25 19.51
N VAL A 43 9.76 -12.26 20.37
CA VAL A 43 9.38 -12.51 21.77
C VAL A 43 7.92 -12.96 21.83
N VAL A 44 7.68 -14.17 22.40
CA VAL A 44 6.34 -14.83 22.37
C VAL A 44 5.23 -13.95 22.94
N ASN A 45 5.51 -13.21 24.01
CA ASN A 45 4.52 -12.35 24.68
C ASN A 45 4.54 -10.90 24.19
N ARG A 46 5.50 -10.53 23.34
CA ARG A 46 5.67 -9.20 22.74
C ARG A 46 6.18 -9.35 21.31
N PRO A 47 5.32 -9.82 20.37
CA PRO A 47 5.73 -10.12 18.99
C PRO A 47 6.26 -8.92 18.21
N GLU A 48 5.95 -7.69 18.65
CA GLU A 48 6.54 -6.45 18.12
C GLU A 48 8.06 -6.38 18.30
N ARG A 49 8.59 -7.15 19.24
CA ARG A 49 10.03 -7.33 19.43
C ARG A 49 10.49 -8.52 18.59
N ALA A 50 10.82 -8.23 17.35
CA ALA A 50 11.20 -9.21 16.36
C ALA A 50 12.49 -8.82 15.63
N VAL A 51 13.20 -9.82 15.15
CA VAL A 51 14.38 -9.68 14.30
C VAL A 51 14.20 -10.57 13.07
N PHE A 52 14.55 -10.05 11.91
CA PHE A 52 14.55 -10.77 10.66
C PHE A 52 15.97 -10.98 10.17
N ALA A 53 16.32 -12.21 9.82
CA ALA A 53 17.56 -12.56 9.14
C ALA A 53 17.20 -13.09 7.74
N PRO A 54 17.32 -12.25 6.67
CA PRO A 54 16.95 -12.64 5.33
C PRO A 54 18.01 -13.52 4.67
N PHE A 55 17.55 -14.45 3.81
CA PHE A 55 18.39 -15.34 3.01
C PHE A 55 17.92 -15.29 1.55
N ALA A 56 18.86 -15.11 0.65
CA ALA A 56 18.71 -15.31 -0.77
C ALA A 56 19.32 -16.64 -1.20
N GLU A 57 19.05 -17.07 -2.44
CA GLU A 57 19.67 -18.27 -3.01
C GLU A 57 21.21 -18.15 -3.01
N PHE A 58 21.71 -16.94 -3.27
CA PHE A 58 23.15 -16.63 -3.29
C PHE A 58 23.78 -16.37 -1.92
N SER A 59 23.02 -16.38 -0.81
CA SER A 59 23.55 -16.18 0.54
C SER A 59 24.55 -17.30 0.90
N PRO A 60 25.77 -16.98 1.36
CA PRO A 60 26.79 -17.99 1.70
C PRO A 60 26.31 -19.00 2.73
N GLU A 61 25.59 -18.54 3.75
CA GLU A 61 25.03 -19.36 4.83
C GLU A 61 23.98 -20.33 4.26
N TRP A 62 23.10 -19.86 3.37
CA TRP A 62 22.12 -20.68 2.68
C TRP A 62 22.78 -21.79 1.87
N GLN A 63 23.80 -21.44 1.10
CA GLN A 63 24.56 -22.39 0.29
C GLN A 63 25.33 -23.39 1.15
N ALA A 64 25.86 -22.97 2.28
CA ALA A 64 26.56 -23.86 3.20
C ALA A 64 25.62 -24.89 3.86
N VAL A 65 24.47 -24.45 4.35
CA VAL A 65 23.49 -25.36 4.98
C VAL A 65 22.91 -26.33 3.95
N ARG A 66 22.61 -25.86 2.73
CA ARG A 66 22.18 -26.77 1.63
C ARG A 66 23.22 -27.79 1.26
N TRP A 67 24.49 -27.35 1.13
CA TRP A 67 25.60 -28.25 0.87
C TRP A 67 25.71 -29.34 1.96
N ALA A 68 25.64 -28.93 3.21
CA ALA A 68 25.70 -29.85 4.34
C ALA A 68 24.55 -30.85 4.35
N ALA A 69 23.31 -30.40 4.05
CA ALA A 69 22.15 -31.28 3.93
C ALA A 69 22.31 -32.30 2.79
N GLU A 70 22.84 -31.89 1.63
CA GLU A 70 23.10 -32.75 0.48
C GLU A 70 24.19 -33.83 0.77
N HIS A 71 25.15 -33.51 1.65
CA HIS A 71 26.26 -34.38 1.99
C HIS A 71 26.09 -35.13 3.33
N GLY A 72 24.97 -34.92 4.03
CA GLY A 72 24.71 -35.54 5.33
C GLY A 72 25.63 -35.04 6.44
N VAL A 73 26.20 -33.83 6.30
CA VAL A 73 27.06 -33.19 7.28
C VAL A 73 26.20 -32.44 8.29
N PRO A 74 26.44 -32.57 9.61
CA PRO A 74 25.72 -31.81 10.64
C PRO A 74 25.99 -30.32 10.55
N VAL A 75 24.96 -29.53 10.84
CA VAL A 75 25.02 -28.05 10.90
C VAL A 75 24.70 -27.58 12.31
N GLU A 76 25.50 -26.70 12.85
CA GLU A 76 25.26 -26.05 14.14
C GLU A 76 25.20 -24.53 14.01
N ALA A 77 24.18 -23.92 14.62
CA ALA A 77 24.05 -22.48 14.75
C ALA A 77 24.89 -22.00 15.94
N ILE A 78 25.86 -21.11 15.70
CA ILE A 78 26.86 -20.73 16.72
C ILE A 78 26.75 -19.26 17.18
N ASP A 79 25.89 -18.43 16.58
CA ASP A 79 25.73 -17.06 17.04
C ASP A 79 24.91 -16.98 18.34
N LEU A 80 24.97 -15.81 18.99
CA LEU A 80 24.29 -15.55 20.26
C LEU A 80 22.78 -15.84 20.13
N PRO A 81 22.17 -16.63 21.04
CA PRO A 81 20.74 -16.93 20.95
C PRO A 81 19.87 -15.67 20.95
N LEU A 82 18.83 -15.63 20.09
CA LEU A 82 17.86 -14.54 20.02
C LEU A 82 17.17 -14.28 21.36
N SER A 83 17.02 -15.31 22.19
CA SER A 83 16.53 -15.17 23.57
C SER A 83 17.37 -14.21 24.41
N VAL A 84 18.66 -14.10 24.16
CA VAL A 84 19.58 -13.14 24.81
C VAL A 84 19.60 -11.81 24.07
N VAL A 85 19.70 -11.83 22.75
CA VAL A 85 19.71 -10.63 21.89
C VAL A 85 18.46 -9.78 22.14
N LEU A 86 17.28 -10.40 22.08
CA LEU A 86 16.01 -9.72 22.29
C LEU A 86 15.76 -9.31 23.75
N ALA A 87 16.43 -9.93 24.73
CA ALA A 87 16.41 -9.46 26.11
C ALA A 87 17.26 -8.18 26.30
N HIS A 88 18.33 -8.04 25.54
CA HIS A 88 19.22 -6.86 25.59
C HIS A 88 18.58 -5.61 24.97
N GLY A 89 17.65 -5.78 24.04
CA GLY A 89 17.05 -4.72 23.21
C GLY A 89 16.14 -3.72 23.92
N ASP A 90 15.81 -3.84 25.21
CA ASP A 90 15.18 -2.75 25.97
C ASP A 90 16.17 -1.58 26.17
N SER A 91 17.48 -1.85 26.03
CA SER A 91 18.53 -0.84 25.99
C SER A 91 18.92 -0.39 24.56
N ALA A 92 18.56 -1.18 23.53
CA ALA A 92 19.01 -0.99 22.14
C ALA A 92 17.94 -0.34 21.22
N THR A 93 16.73 -0.03 21.72
CA THR A 93 15.82 0.91 21.05
C THR A 93 16.28 2.36 21.18
N SER A 94 17.35 2.62 21.88
CA SER A 94 18.17 3.79 21.67
C SER A 94 18.86 3.60 20.30
N ARG A 95 18.23 4.11 19.24
CA ARG A 95 18.91 4.61 18.05
C ARG A 95 20.26 5.17 18.53
N PRO A 96 21.42 4.76 17.98
CA PRO A 96 22.68 5.37 18.39
C PRO A 96 22.44 6.88 18.36
N ALA A 97 22.70 7.52 19.49
CA ALA A 97 22.73 8.98 19.55
C ALA A 97 23.58 9.43 18.38
N ALA A 98 23.16 10.47 17.65
CA ALA A 98 23.76 10.97 16.43
C ALA A 98 25.31 11.03 16.54
N GLY A 99 25.92 9.89 16.32
CA GLY A 99 27.32 9.67 16.04
C GLY A 99 27.34 8.98 14.70
N ASP A 100 28.36 9.22 13.91
CA ASP A 100 28.52 8.62 12.60
C ASP A 100 28.21 7.11 12.65
N PRO A 101 27.46 6.57 11.66
CA PRO A 101 27.24 5.13 11.56
C PRO A 101 28.61 4.45 11.57
N PRO A 102 28.74 3.24 12.15
CA PRO A 102 30.00 2.52 12.11
C PRO A 102 30.47 2.47 10.66
N PRO A 103 31.75 2.75 10.39
CA PRO A 103 32.26 2.80 9.04
C PRO A 103 31.93 1.48 8.34
N ASP A 104 31.31 1.55 7.18
CA ASP A 104 31.08 0.38 6.33
C ASP A 104 32.45 -0.20 5.96
N PRO A 105 32.78 -1.43 6.39
CA PRO A 105 34.09 -2.03 6.14
C PRO A 105 34.42 -2.13 4.66
N LEU A 106 33.43 -2.42 3.81
CA LEU A 106 33.61 -2.50 2.36
C LEU A 106 33.89 -1.12 1.77
N ALA A 107 33.18 -0.09 2.23
CA ALA A 107 33.44 1.29 1.83
C ALA A 107 34.85 1.75 2.24
N ALA A 108 35.32 1.36 3.44
CA ALA A 108 36.67 1.67 3.89
C ALA A 108 37.75 0.99 3.03
N LEU A 109 37.55 -0.28 2.65
CA LEU A 109 38.48 -1.02 1.80
C LEU A 109 38.46 -0.49 0.37
N ALA A 110 37.30 -0.19 -0.20
CA ALA A 110 37.17 0.40 -1.52
C ALA A 110 37.85 1.78 -1.59
N ALA A 111 37.63 2.63 -0.62
CA ALA A 111 38.29 3.94 -0.52
C ALA A 111 39.82 3.82 -0.39
N ALA A 112 40.32 2.86 0.39
CA ALA A 112 41.76 2.57 0.48
C ALA A 112 42.35 2.07 -0.85
N ALA A 113 41.56 1.39 -1.67
CA ALA A 113 41.93 0.96 -3.01
C ALA A 113 41.74 2.07 -4.10
N GLY A 114 41.20 3.23 -3.73
CA GLY A 114 40.89 4.34 -4.65
C GLY A 114 39.62 4.16 -5.47
N GLU A 115 38.73 3.24 -5.09
CA GLU A 115 37.45 2.99 -5.74
C GLU A 115 36.32 3.64 -4.90
N PRO A 116 35.53 4.56 -5.47
CA PRO A 116 34.46 5.24 -4.76
C PRO A 116 33.23 4.38 -4.53
N ASP A 117 33.04 3.30 -5.29
CA ASP A 117 31.91 2.39 -5.21
C ASP A 117 32.31 1.05 -4.55
N PRO A 118 31.84 0.77 -3.33
CA PRO A 118 32.17 -0.46 -2.60
C PRO A 118 31.67 -1.73 -3.29
N GLU A 119 30.45 -1.70 -3.91
CA GLU A 119 29.91 -2.86 -4.60
C GLU A 119 30.72 -3.19 -5.85
N ARG A 120 31.10 -2.17 -6.62
CA ARG A 120 31.94 -2.33 -7.80
C ARG A 120 33.35 -2.86 -7.42
N TRP A 121 33.94 -2.35 -6.34
CA TRP A 121 35.22 -2.84 -5.83
C TRP A 121 35.13 -4.33 -5.47
N TRP A 122 34.06 -4.73 -4.76
CA TRP A 122 33.80 -6.13 -4.39
C TRP A 122 33.60 -7.02 -5.60
N GLU A 123 32.81 -6.56 -6.57
CA GLU A 123 32.54 -7.27 -7.83
C GLU A 123 33.84 -7.56 -8.59
N ASP A 124 34.74 -6.58 -8.70
CA ASP A 124 36.02 -6.74 -9.39
C ASP A 124 36.99 -7.65 -8.62
N LEU A 125 37.06 -7.50 -7.31
CA LEU A 125 38.06 -8.20 -6.49
C LEU A 125 37.67 -9.65 -6.19
N VAL A 126 36.38 -9.91 -5.98
CA VAL A 126 35.88 -11.20 -5.48
C VAL A 126 35.10 -11.95 -6.53
N GLU A 127 34.12 -11.32 -7.16
CA GLU A 127 33.17 -12.04 -8.02
C GLU A 127 33.69 -12.27 -9.43
N HIS A 128 34.46 -11.34 -9.98
CA HIS A 128 35.05 -11.45 -11.31
C HIS A 128 36.35 -12.26 -11.37
N ARG A 129 36.85 -12.77 -10.24
CA ARG A 129 38.01 -13.68 -10.25
C ARG A 129 37.70 -14.96 -10.99
N GLY A 130 38.45 -15.20 -12.04
CA GLY A 130 38.30 -16.37 -12.89
C GLY A 130 39.08 -17.62 -12.45
N ASP A 131 39.99 -17.45 -11.47
CA ASP A 131 40.94 -18.45 -11.02
C ASP A 131 40.33 -19.54 -10.11
N GLY A 132 39.16 -19.28 -9.53
CA GLY A 132 38.48 -20.21 -8.63
C GLY A 132 39.12 -20.41 -7.28
N GLU A 133 40.20 -19.68 -7.01
CA GLU A 133 40.88 -19.70 -5.70
C GLU A 133 40.00 -19.07 -4.62
N PRO A 134 39.92 -19.68 -3.41
CA PRO A 134 39.18 -19.12 -2.29
C PRO A 134 39.87 -17.80 -1.85
N VAL A 135 39.06 -16.74 -1.73
CA VAL A 135 39.52 -15.42 -1.29
C VAL A 135 39.38 -15.22 0.22
N PHE A 136 39.00 -16.24 0.98
CA PHE A 136 38.61 -16.11 2.38
C PHE A 136 39.76 -15.58 3.26
N ASP A 137 40.97 -16.05 3.05
CA ASP A 137 42.14 -15.60 3.85
C ASP A 137 42.44 -14.13 3.58
N ALA A 138 42.44 -13.72 2.29
CA ALA A 138 42.69 -12.33 1.93
C ALA A 138 41.61 -11.38 2.46
N VAL A 139 40.32 -11.80 2.39
CA VAL A 139 39.22 -11.04 2.98
C VAL A 139 39.35 -10.98 4.50
N GLY A 140 39.73 -12.08 5.15
CA GLY A 140 39.94 -12.12 6.59
C GLY A 140 41.06 -11.18 7.03
N GLU A 141 42.20 -11.14 6.32
CA GLU A 141 43.30 -10.20 6.57
C GLU A 141 42.90 -8.75 6.37
N ALA A 142 42.16 -8.45 5.28
CA ALA A 142 41.63 -7.12 5.01
C ALA A 142 40.67 -6.64 6.11
N MET A 143 39.76 -7.51 6.56
CA MET A 143 38.85 -7.20 7.65
C MET A 143 39.61 -7.01 9.00
N ALA A 144 40.66 -7.79 9.26
CA ALA A 144 41.50 -7.60 10.42
C ALA A 144 42.15 -6.21 10.42
N ALA A 145 42.63 -5.75 9.26
CA ALA A 145 43.25 -4.44 9.12
C ALA A 145 42.24 -3.29 9.35
N VAL A 146 41.01 -3.38 8.78
CA VAL A 146 39.96 -2.37 8.96
C VAL A 146 39.48 -2.35 10.43
N ARG A 147 39.38 -3.52 11.04
CA ARG A 147 38.90 -3.65 12.43
C ARG A 147 39.93 -3.19 13.45
N ALA A 148 41.22 -3.16 13.08
CA ALA A 148 42.28 -2.73 13.96
C ALA A 148 42.08 -1.29 14.48
N GLY A 149 41.99 -1.14 15.78
CA GLY A 149 41.73 0.17 16.42
C GLY A 149 40.26 0.57 16.55
N THR A 150 39.31 -0.24 16.09
CA THR A 150 37.89 0.01 16.33
C THR A 150 37.45 -0.55 17.69
N VAL A 151 36.47 0.12 18.32
CA VAL A 151 35.84 -0.38 19.56
C VAL A 151 34.76 -1.38 19.18
N THR A 152 34.86 -2.61 19.67
CA THR A 152 33.83 -3.63 19.45
C THR A 152 32.61 -3.35 20.35
N PRO A 153 31.42 -3.21 19.81
CA PRO A 153 30.20 -3.08 20.59
C PRO A 153 29.96 -4.26 21.55
N GLU A 154 29.35 -4.03 22.71
CA GLU A 154 29.14 -5.08 23.72
C GLU A 154 28.40 -6.29 23.15
N LEU A 155 27.38 -6.06 22.34
CA LEU A 155 26.60 -7.14 21.72
C LEU A 155 27.45 -8.00 20.78
N ASP A 156 28.30 -7.38 19.96
CA ASP A 156 29.21 -8.11 19.06
C ASP A 156 30.26 -8.91 19.84
N ALA A 157 30.77 -8.33 20.91
CA ALA A 157 31.72 -9.06 21.81
C ALA A 157 31.06 -10.32 22.43
N LEU A 158 29.76 -10.24 22.80
CA LEU A 158 28.98 -11.39 23.28
C LEU A 158 28.73 -12.43 22.19
N ARG A 159 28.37 -11.98 20.97
CA ARG A 159 28.21 -12.85 19.81
C ARG A 159 29.45 -13.62 19.52
N GLU A 160 30.61 -12.95 19.46
CA GLU A 160 31.93 -13.55 19.20
C GLU A 160 32.37 -14.51 20.31
N ALA A 161 32.09 -14.18 21.57
CA ALA A 161 32.33 -15.09 22.68
C ALA A 161 31.51 -16.38 22.58
N HIS A 162 30.25 -16.26 22.13
CA HIS A 162 29.36 -17.41 21.91
C HIS A 162 29.82 -18.24 20.71
N MET A 163 30.21 -17.62 19.60
CA MET A 163 30.74 -18.27 18.41
C MET A 163 32.04 -19.04 18.75
N ARG A 164 33.02 -18.40 19.44
CA ARG A 164 34.24 -19.08 19.87
C ARG A 164 33.97 -20.27 20.78
N ARG A 165 32.96 -20.19 21.65
CA ARG A 165 32.55 -21.34 22.48
C ARG A 165 32.04 -22.49 21.61
N GLY A 166 31.22 -22.24 20.58
CA GLY A 166 30.75 -23.25 19.61
C GLY A 166 31.89 -23.89 18.85
N ILE A 167 32.85 -23.07 18.35
CA ILE A 167 34.05 -23.55 17.64
C ILE A 167 34.89 -24.46 18.52
N ARG A 168 35.17 -24.05 19.77
CA ARG A 168 35.93 -24.91 20.70
C ARG A 168 35.21 -26.21 20.99
N SER A 169 33.91 -26.19 21.11
CA SER A 169 33.10 -27.41 21.33
C SER A 169 33.20 -28.39 20.15
N ALA A 170 33.12 -27.90 18.94
CA ALA A 170 33.24 -28.72 17.75
C ALA A 170 34.66 -29.30 17.57
N LEU A 171 35.68 -28.51 17.85
CA LEU A 171 37.09 -28.95 17.75
C LEU A 171 37.51 -29.93 18.84
N ALA A 172 36.84 -29.98 19.98
CA ALA A 172 37.20 -30.87 21.11
C ALA A 172 37.12 -32.35 20.73
N GLY A 173 36.32 -32.72 19.70
CA GLY A 173 36.23 -34.07 19.16
C GLY A 173 37.29 -34.42 18.10
N GLY A 174 38.17 -33.50 17.75
CA GLY A 174 39.15 -33.69 16.65
C GLY A 174 38.54 -33.60 15.26
N ALA A 175 37.32 -33.03 15.13
CA ALA A 175 36.59 -32.90 13.87
C ALA A 175 37.22 -31.81 12.98
N VAL A 176 37.11 -31.99 11.66
CA VAL A 176 37.36 -30.93 10.68
C VAL A 176 36.17 -30.01 10.66
N VAL A 177 36.35 -28.75 11.02
CA VAL A 177 35.28 -27.79 11.23
C VAL A 177 35.36 -26.70 10.18
N ALA A 178 34.21 -26.46 9.48
CA ALA A 178 34.03 -25.29 8.66
C ALA A 178 33.18 -24.24 9.42
N VAL A 179 33.63 -23.00 9.48
CA VAL A 179 32.90 -21.88 10.08
C VAL A 179 32.48 -20.94 8.99
N VAL A 180 31.17 -20.70 8.84
CA VAL A 180 30.57 -19.79 7.88
C VAL A 180 29.97 -18.61 8.63
N CYS A 181 30.61 -17.45 8.48
CA CYS A 181 30.23 -16.24 9.20
C CYS A 181 30.55 -14.98 8.40
N GLY A 182 29.99 -13.85 8.82
CA GLY A 182 30.34 -12.55 8.28
C GLY A 182 31.85 -12.26 8.47
N ALA A 183 32.46 -11.75 7.41
CA ALA A 183 33.90 -11.52 7.36
C ALA A 183 34.42 -10.61 8.49
N TRP A 184 33.59 -9.70 8.99
CA TRP A 184 33.87 -8.82 10.13
C TRP A 184 34.21 -9.58 11.41
N HIS A 185 33.59 -10.74 11.61
CA HIS A 185 33.82 -11.55 12.82
C HIS A 185 35.03 -12.44 12.73
N VAL A 186 35.53 -12.76 11.54
CA VAL A 186 36.64 -13.72 11.32
C VAL A 186 37.88 -13.45 12.21
N PRO A 187 38.39 -12.21 12.29
CA PRO A 187 39.56 -11.94 13.14
C PRO A 187 39.33 -12.17 14.64
N ALA A 188 38.09 -11.98 15.09
CA ALA A 188 37.73 -12.15 16.50
C ALA A 188 37.42 -13.61 16.88
N LEU A 189 37.26 -14.48 15.88
CA LEU A 189 37.00 -15.91 16.09
C LEU A 189 38.31 -16.73 16.28
N ASP A 190 39.47 -16.14 16.08
CA ASP A 190 40.73 -16.74 16.47
C ASP A 190 40.72 -17.09 17.98
N LEU A 191 40.93 -18.37 18.29
CA LEU A 191 40.84 -18.89 19.65
C LEU A 191 41.92 -18.38 20.58
N THR A 192 42.94 -17.72 20.03
CA THR A 192 44.02 -17.07 20.81
C THR A 192 43.62 -15.71 21.36
N VAL A 193 42.59 -15.07 20.76
CA VAL A 193 42.07 -13.72 21.14
C VAL A 193 41.47 -13.73 22.55
N SER A 194 40.85 -14.84 22.97
CA SER A 194 40.18 -14.96 24.26
C SER A 194 40.25 -16.39 24.80
N THR A 195 40.32 -16.53 26.12
CA THR A 195 40.28 -17.86 26.75
C THR A 195 38.85 -18.39 26.90
N ALA A 196 38.70 -19.72 26.96
CA ALA A 196 37.38 -20.35 27.21
C ALA A 196 36.73 -19.87 28.51
N THR A 197 37.54 -19.59 29.55
CA THR A 197 37.06 -19.09 30.84
C THR A 197 36.55 -17.66 30.73
N ALA A 198 37.25 -16.80 29.97
CA ALA A 198 36.82 -15.42 29.74
C ALA A 198 35.51 -15.36 28.94
N ASP A 199 35.38 -16.15 27.84
CA ASP A 199 34.18 -16.25 27.06
C ASP A 199 32.98 -16.77 27.90
N ALA A 200 33.20 -17.80 28.73
CA ALA A 200 32.18 -18.32 29.64
C ALA A 200 31.79 -17.30 30.72
N ALA A 201 32.71 -16.48 31.21
CA ALA A 201 32.41 -15.40 32.17
C ALA A 201 31.55 -14.29 31.51
N ALA A 202 31.88 -13.88 30.27
CA ALA A 202 31.17 -12.88 29.53
C ALA A 202 29.70 -13.29 29.26
N LEU A 203 29.44 -14.56 29.00
CA LEU A 203 28.13 -15.12 28.71
C LEU A 203 27.29 -15.46 29.94
N ARG A 204 27.90 -15.46 31.14
CA ARG A 204 27.22 -15.89 32.38
C ARG A 204 26.18 -14.88 32.84
N GLY A 205 24.99 -15.38 33.25
CA GLY A 205 23.96 -14.59 33.90
C GLY A 205 23.26 -13.58 32.99
N ARG A 206 23.43 -13.67 31.68
CA ARG A 206 22.75 -12.78 30.77
C ARG A 206 21.23 -13.00 30.79
N PRO A 207 20.41 -11.92 30.79
CA PRO A 207 18.96 -12.02 30.78
C PRO A 207 18.48 -12.75 29.51
N LYS A 208 17.37 -13.45 29.64
CA LYS A 208 16.73 -14.18 28.53
C LYS A 208 15.24 -13.92 28.48
N VAL A 209 14.69 -13.84 27.28
CA VAL A 209 13.26 -13.82 27.02
C VAL A 209 12.84 -15.08 26.28
N LYS A 210 11.57 -15.44 26.37
CA LYS A 210 11.04 -16.57 25.61
C LYS A 210 10.82 -16.15 24.16
N VAL A 211 11.53 -16.77 23.23
CA VAL A 211 11.45 -16.51 21.80
C VAL A 211 10.80 -17.66 21.03
N ALA A 212 10.23 -17.35 19.91
CA ALA A 212 9.86 -18.30 18.85
C ALA A 212 10.63 -17.93 17.59
N VAL A 213 11.05 -18.97 16.85
CA VAL A 213 11.79 -18.82 15.60
C VAL A 213 11.02 -19.54 14.49
N THR A 214 10.86 -18.91 13.33
CA THR A 214 10.15 -19.47 12.20
C THR A 214 10.65 -18.89 10.87
N TRP A 215 10.32 -19.56 9.75
CA TRP A 215 10.55 -19.03 8.43
C TRP A 215 9.36 -18.19 7.96
N VAL A 216 9.66 -17.13 7.21
CA VAL A 216 8.65 -16.28 6.57
C VAL A 216 9.08 -16.00 5.13
N PRO A 217 8.13 -15.87 4.20
CA PRO A 217 8.42 -15.40 2.85
C PRO A 217 9.11 -14.03 2.92
N TRP A 218 10.03 -13.80 2.00
CA TRP A 218 10.71 -12.52 1.87
C TRP A 218 10.70 -12.09 0.41
N THR A 219 11.16 -10.86 0.11
CA THR A 219 11.20 -10.37 -1.27
C THR A 219 12.58 -9.79 -1.59
N HIS A 220 12.96 -9.80 -2.86
CA HIS A 220 14.18 -9.13 -3.32
C HIS A 220 14.16 -7.64 -2.94
N ARG A 221 13.00 -6.95 -3.10
CA ARG A 221 12.86 -5.54 -2.70
C ARG A 221 13.19 -5.30 -1.23
N ARG A 222 12.94 -6.25 -0.36
CA ARG A 222 13.25 -6.16 1.08
C ARG A 222 14.68 -6.56 1.42
N LEU A 223 15.33 -7.35 0.58
CA LEU A 223 16.77 -7.58 0.67
C LEU A 223 17.57 -6.30 0.38
N GLY A 224 17.07 -5.46 -0.52
CA GLY A 224 17.66 -4.17 -0.87
C GLY A 224 17.51 -3.06 0.17
N ARG A 225 16.75 -3.28 1.25
CA ARG A 225 16.59 -2.31 2.33
C ARG A 225 17.43 -2.73 3.53
N ALA A 226 18.17 -1.79 4.11
CA ALA A 226 18.86 -2.00 5.38
C ALA A 226 17.85 -2.36 6.49
N THR A 227 17.58 -3.64 6.67
CA THR A 227 16.63 -4.17 7.66
C THR A 227 17.34 -4.45 8.98
N GLY A 228 18.02 -3.44 9.54
CA GLY A 228 18.63 -3.55 10.88
C GLY A 228 19.81 -4.50 11.05
N TYR A 229 20.12 -5.35 10.08
CA TYR A 229 21.23 -6.29 10.09
C TYR A 229 22.46 -5.77 9.31
N GLY A 230 22.43 -4.55 8.79
CA GLY A 230 23.60 -3.87 8.22
C GLY A 230 24.11 -4.39 6.87
N ALA A 231 23.56 -5.46 6.34
CA ALA A 231 23.98 -6.08 5.08
C ALA A 231 22.89 -6.00 4.01
N GLY A 232 22.44 -4.77 3.68
CA GLY A 232 21.55 -4.56 2.53
C GLY A 232 22.34 -4.73 1.23
N VAL A 233 21.81 -5.53 0.29
CA VAL A 233 22.31 -5.65 -1.07
C VAL A 233 21.55 -4.68 -1.94
N LEU A 234 22.24 -3.75 -2.63
CA LEU A 234 21.55 -2.72 -3.44
C LEU A 234 20.88 -3.30 -4.69
N SER A 235 21.40 -4.40 -5.21
CA SER A 235 20.98 -5.03 -6.47
C SER A 235 20.67 -6.53 -6.33
N PRO A 236 19.67 -6.93 -5.52
CA PRO A 236 19.42 -8.35 -5.24
C PRO A 236 19.10 -9.19 -6.47
N GLY A 237 18.32 -8.63 -7.42
CA GLY A 237 17.98 -9.31 -8.67
C GLY A 237 19.19 -9.52 -9.57
N TRP A 238 20.12 -8.56 -9.62
CA TRP A 238 21.38 -8.71 -10.32
C TRP A 238 22.23 -9.83 -9.73
N TYR A 239 22.40 -9.87 -8.41
CA TYR A 239 23.16 -10.95 -7.74
C TYR A 239 22.52 -12.32 -7.96
N ASP A 240 21.20 -12.41 -7.90
CA ASP A 240 20.49 -13.66 -8.20
C ASP A 240 20.71 -14.10 -9.66
N HIS A 241 20.68 -13.14 -10.60
CA HIS A 241 20.93 -13.41 -12.01
C HIS A 241 22.35 -13.90 -12.25
N VAL A 242 23.36 -13.22 -11.69
CA VAL A 242 24.78 -13.62 -11.83
C VAL A 242 25.05 -14.97 -11.16
N PHE A 243 24.42 -15.23 -10.02
CA PHE A 243 24.53 -16.50 -9.33
C PHE A 243 23.97 -17.67 -10.16
N ARG A 244 22.81 -17.48 -10.80
CA ARG A 244 22.18 -18.53 -11.64
C ARG A 244 22.84 -18.66 -13.01
N HIS A 245 23.43 -17.62 -13.52
CA HIS A 245 24.04 -17.57 -14.85
C HIS A 245 25.51 -17.08 -14.78
N PRO A 246 26.39 -17.89 -14.15
CA PRO A 246 27.79 -17.51 -14.00
C PRO A 246 28.50 -17.49 -15.35
N GLY A 247 29.40 -16.53 -15.53
CA GLY A 247 30.25 -16.45 -16.74
C GLY A 247 29.77 -15.43 -17.78
N ALA A 248 30.40 -15.49 -18.97
CA ALA A 248 30.18 -14.49 -20.03
C ALA A 248 28.77 -14.51 -20.63
N GLU A 249 28.09 -15.64 -20.60
CA GLU A 249 26.73 -15.78 -21.12
C GLU A 249 25.69 -15.09 -20.25
N GLY A 250 25.98 -14.90 -18.95
CA GLY A 250 25.08 -14.24 -18.00
C GLY A 250 24.70 -12.82 -18.43
N VAL A 251 25.66 -12.05 -18.92
CA VAL A 251 25.42 -10.67 -19.39
C VAL A 251 24.48 -10.65 -20.60
N SER A 252 24.70 -11.53 -21.57
CA SER A 252 23.81 -11.61 -22.75
C SER A 252 22.42 -12.05 -22.37
N ARG A 253 22.29 -12.96 -21.39
CA ARG A 253 21.00 -13.43 -20.87
C ARG A 253 20.26 -12.31 -20.15
N PHE A 254 20.95 -11.51 -19.37
CA PHE A 254 20.35 -10.33 -18.73
C PHE A 254 19.70 -9.39 -19.75
N PHE A 255 20.37 -9.11 -20.87
CA PHE A 255 19.80 -8.28 -21.95
C PHE A 255 18.62 -8.95 -22.67
N VAL A 256 18.59 -10.28 -22.76
CA VAL A 256 17.42 -11.02 -23.26
C VAL A 256 16.23 -10.80 -22.32
N ASP A 257 16.44 -10.94 -21.01
CA ASP A 257 15.42 -10.74 -20.01
C ASP A 257 14.96 -9.28 -19.97
N ALA A 258 15.89 -8.29 -20.08
CA ALA A 258 15.57 -6.89 -20.19
C ALA A 258 14.71 -6.58 -21.44
N ALA A 259 15.08 -7.11 -22.60
CA ALA A 259 14.29 -6.97 -23.81
C ALA A 259 12.91 -7.62 -23.71
N HIS A 260 12.79 -8.73 -22.97
CA HIS A 260 11.51 -9.38 -22.69
C HIS A 260 10.61 -8.51 -21.81
N THR A 261 11.13 -8.00 -20.70
CA THR A 261 10.46 -7.07 -19.79
C THR A 261 9.94 -5.83 -20.53
N LEU A 262 10.79 -5.20 -21.35
CA LEU A 262 10.39 -4.03 -22.11
C LEU A 262 9.24 -4.33 -23.09
N ARG A 263 9.30 -5.46 -23.81
CA ARG A 263 8.22 -5.88 -24.72
C ARG A 263 6.91 -6.13 -24.00
N GLN A 264 6.93 -6.74 -22.81
CA GLN A 264 5.73 -6.94 -21.99
C GLN A 264 5.06 -5.62 -21.58
N ARG A 265 5.86 -4.56 -21.46
CA ARG A 265 5.39 -3.18 -21.17
C ARG A 265 5.07 -2.37 -22.41
N GLY A 266 5.08 -2.99 -23.61
CA GLY A 266 4.78 -2.34 -24.88
C GLY A 266 5.90 -1.49 -25.46
N LEU A 267 7.12 -1.58 -24.91
CA LEU A 267 8.28 -0.89 -25.41
C LEU A 267 9.02 -1.75 -26.46
N PRO A 268 9.50 -1.16 -27.56
CA PRO A 268 10.18 -1.92 -28.63
C PRO A 268 11.57 -2.36 -28.18
N ALA A 269 11.84 -3.66 -28.24
CA ALA A 269 13.18 -4.22 -28.02
C ALA A 269 13.39 -5.41 -28.99
N SER A 270 14.26 -5.21 -29.99
CA SER A 270 14.59 -6.23 -30.98
C SER A 270 15.77 -7.10 -30.56
N PRO A 271 15.99 -8.27 -31.18
CA PRO A 271 17.22 -9.03 -30.99
C PRO A 271 18.51 -8.27 -31.28
N ASP A 272 18.46 -7.36 -32.23
CA ASP A 272 19.62 -6.50 -32.57
C ASP A 272 19.99 -5.57 -31.41
N HIS A 273 19.00 -5.05 -30.67
CA HIS A 273 19.26 -4.26 -29.48
C HIS A 273 19.96 -5.11 -28.40
N VAL A 274 19.57 -6.38 -28.22
CA VAL A 274 20.22 -7.29 -27.28
C VAL A 274 21.69 -7.52 -27.63
N ILE A 275 21.98 -7.77 -28.93
CA ILE A 275 23.34 -7.95 -29.44
C ILE A 275 24.16 -6.67 -29.27
N ALA A 276 23.59 -5.51 -29.60
CA ALA A 276 24.25 -4.21 -29.48
C ALA A 276 24.57 -3.87 -28.03
N ALA A 277 23.60 -4.08 -27.10
CA ALA A 277 23.79 -3.85 -25.66
C ALA A 277 24.86 -4.78 -25.06
N SER A 278 24.84 -6.07 -25.40
CA SER A 278 25.88 -7.03 -24.97
C SER A 278 27.27 -6.65 -25.43
N ARG A 279 27.41 -6.20 -26.69
CA ARG A 279 28.69 -5.72 -27.26
C ARG A 279 29.14 -4.42 -26.58
N LEU A 280 28.22 -3.48 -26.37
CA LEU A 280 28.53 -2.21 -25.70
C LEU A 280 29.01 -2.44 -24.27
N ALA A 281 28.30 -3.27 -23.50
CA ALA A 281 28.71 -3.62 -22.13
C ALA A 281 30.12 -4.23 -22.09
N SER A 282 30.44 -5.14 -23.05
CA SER A 282 31.77 -5.73 -23.16
C SER A 282 32.83 -4.71 -23.53
N SER A 283 32.50 -3.76 -24.44
CA SER A 283 33.42 -2.68 -24.84
C SER A 283 33.69 -1.71 -23.69
N LEU A 284 32.64 -1.37 -22.89
CA LEU A 284 32.76 -0.52 -21.71
C LEU A 284 33.65 -1.18 -20.67
N ALA A 285 33.47 -2.48 -20.42
CA ALA A 285 34.32 -3.22 -19.49
C ALA A 285 35.80 -3.19 -19.93
N ALA A 286 36.06 -3.44 -21.20
CA ALA A 286 37.42 -3.37 -21.76
C ALA A 286 38.04 -1.97 -21.61
N LEU A 287 37.29 -0.91 -21.93
CA LEU A 287 37.71 0.48 -21.75
C LEU A 287 38.05 0.81 -20.29
N ARG A 288 37.26 0.28 -19.39
CA ARG A 288 37.42 0.44 -17.91
C ARG A 288 38.44 -0.54 -17.31
N ARG A 289 39.10 -1.36 -18.14
CA ARG A 289 40.09 -2.37 -17.77
C ARG A 289 39.53 -3.43 -16.80
N ARG A 290 38.23 -3.73 -16.91
CA ARG A 290 37.59 -4.76 -16.13
C ARG A 290 37.65 -6.11 -16.84
N PRO A 291 37.76 -7.23 -16.10
CA PRO A 291 37.82 -8.57 -16.70
C PRO A 291 36.51 -8.99 -17.38
N ARG A 292 35.39 -8.45 -16.92
CA ARG A 292 34.02 -8.71 -17.45
C ARG A 292 33.14 -7.48 -17.24
N PRO A 293 32.02 -7.38 -18.01
CA PRO A 293 30.97 -6.40 -17.70
C PRO A 293 30.34 -6.72 -16.33
N GLY A 294 30.29 -5.72 -15.46
CA GLY A 294 29.53 -5.75 -14.23
C GLY A 294 28.23 -4.98 -14.33
N LEU A 295 27.57 -4.74 -13.18
CA LEU A 295 26.29 -4.04 -13.14
C LEU A 295 26.37 -2.66 -13.82
N ALA A 296 27.41 -1.88 -13.54
CA ALA A 296 27.57 -0.54 -14.12
C ALA A 296 27.58 -0.53 -15.64
N GLU A 297 28.38 -1.44 -16.28
CA GLU A 297 28.45 -1.55 -17.73
C GLU A 297 27.15 -2.04 -18.34
N VAL A 298 26.45 -2.92 -17.64
CA VAL A 298 25.14 -3.44 -18.07
C VAL A 298 24.07 -2.35 -18.03
N LEU A 299 24.07 -1.49 -17.01
CA LEU A 299 23.15 -0.37 -16.89
C LEU A 299 23.41 0.70 -17.95
N ASP A 300 24.68 1.10 -18.14
CA ASP A 300 25.07 2.08 -19.17
C ASP A 300 24.67 1.59 -20.57
N ALA A 301 24.87 0.31 -20.85
CA ALA A 301 24.49 -0.29 -22.14
C ALA A 301 22.97 -0.40 -22.28
N SER A 302 22.24 -0.72 -21.20
CA SER A 302 20.78 -0.75 -21.21
C SER A 302 20.19 0.62 -21.53
N GLU A 303 20.68 1.67 -20.85
CA GLU A 303 20.22 3.03 -21.09
C GLU A 303 20.49 3.49 -22.52
N SER A 304 21.71 3.21 -23.03
CA SER A 304 22.15 3.69 -24.34
C SER A 304 21.47 2.98 -25.52
N VAL A 305 21.12 1.70 -25.38
CA VAL A 305 20.66 0.86 -26.50
C VAL A 305 19.19 0.48 -26.38
N LEU A 306 18.72 0.08 -25.19
CA LEU A 306 17.37 -0.41 -24.98
C LEU A 306 16.40 0.71 -24.63
N GLY A 307 16.85 1.74 -23.92
CA GLY A 307 15.97 2.68 -23.23
C GLY A 307 15.21 2.01 -22.07
N GLY A 308 14.28 2.73 -21.44
CA GLY A 308 13.43 2.16 -20.37
C GLY A 308 14.19 1.73 -19.12
N LEU A 309 15.36 2.32 -18.85
CA LEU A 309 16.22 2.01 -17.70
C LEU A 309 15.47 1.90 -16.36
N PRO A 310 14.48 2.76 -16.02
CA PRO A 310 13.74 2.63 -14.77
C PRO A 310 13.04 1.28 -14.61
N LEU A 311 12.49 0.70 -15.69
CA LEU A 311 11.86 -0.62 -15.67
C LEU A 311 12.87 -1.74 -15.48
N VAL A 312 14.02 -1.64 -16.15
CA VAL A 312 15.12 -2.60 -16.00
C VAL A 312 15.67 -2.59 -14.58
N LEU A 313 15.85 -1.40 -14.01
CA LEU A 313 16.30 -1.25 -12.62
C LEU A 313 15.31 -1.88 -11.64
N ASP A 314 14.03 -1.61 -11.78
CA ASP A 314 13.02 -2.06 -10.84
C ASP A 314 12.77 -3.58 -10.93
N GLU A 315 12.61 -4.11 -12.14
CA GLU A 315 12.19 -5.51 -12.33
C GLU A 315 13.35 -6.52 -12.37
N LEU A 316 14.55 -6.10 -12.81
CA LEU A 316 15.67 -7.02 -12.97
C LEU A 316 16.82 -6.77 -12.00
N VAL A 317 17.15 -5.51 -11.70
CA VAL A 317 18.27 -5.22 -10.81
C VAL A 317 17.87 -5.33 -9.36
N VAL A 318 16.74 -4.77 -8.97
CA VAL A 318 16.13 -4.98 -7.65
C VAL A 318 15.47 -6.36 -7.61
N GLY A 319 14.62 -6.64 -8.60
CA GLY A 319 13.93 -7.90 -8.77
C GLY A 319 12.63 -8.00 -7.97
N ASP A 320 11.69 -8.78 -8.53
CA ASP A 320 10.37 -9.02 -7.94
C ASP A 320 10.21 -10.42 -7.33
N ALA A 321 11.32 -11.18 -7.20
CA ALA A 321 11.26 -12.53 -6.66
C ALA A 321 10.75 -12.53 -5.22
N ILE A 322 9.87 -13.48 -4.94
CA ILE A 322 9.23 -13.70 -3.65
C ILE A 322 9.45 -15.15 -3.28
N GLY A 323 9.89 -15.36 -2.04
CA GLY A 323 10.15 -16.70 -1.56
C GLY A 323 8.90 -17.43 -1.08
N GLU A 324 9.04 -18.73 -0.97
CA GLU A 324 7.98 -19.62 -0.51
C GLU A 324 8.39 -20.33 0.77
N VAL A 325 7.43 -20.48 1.69
CA VAL A 325 7.59 -21.24 2.93
C VAL A 325 6.55 -22.34 2.94
N PRO A 326 6.94 -23.61 3.15
CA PRO A 326 5.99 -24.71 3.16
C PRO A 326 4.97 -24.54 4.29
N PRO A 327 3.70 -24.94 4.07
CA PRO A 327 2.63 -24.76 5.06
C PRO A 327 2.84 -25.55 6.35
N GLU A 328 3.69 -26.59 6.30
CA GLU A 328 4.09 -27.40 7.44
C GLU A 328 5.09 -26.71 8.39
N ALA A 329 5.79 -25.69 7.88
CA ALA A 329 6.69 -24.90 8.72
C ALA A 329 5.91 -24.14 9.80
N PRO A 330 6.48 -23.94 10.98
CA PRO A 330 5.87 -23.11 12.01
C PRO A 330 5.51 -21.73 11.46
N GLN A 331 4.28 -21.27 11.69
CA GLN A 331 3.79 -19.96 11.23
C GLN A 331 3.56 -19.04 12.43
N VAL A 332 3.69 -17.73 12.21
CA VAL A 332 3.27 -16.74 13.22
C VAL A 332 1.77 -16.86 13.50
N PRO A 333 1.34 -16.66 14.76
CA PRO A 333 -0.06 -16.85 15.15
C PRO A 333 -1.04 -16.08 14.26
N LEU A 334 -0.74 -14.82 13.91
CA LEU A 334 -1.58 -13.98 13.06
C LEU A 334 -1.74 -14.55 11.64
N ALA A 335 -0.65 -15.04 11.03
CA ALA A 335 -0.72 -15.66 9.69
C ALA A 335 -1.56 -16.95 9.70
N ARG A 336 -1.43 -17.75 10.75
CA ARG A 336 -2.22 -18.96 10.95
C ARG A 336 -3.71 -18.67 11.13
N ASP A 337 -4.05 -17.64 11.91
CA ASP A 337 -5.42 -17.18 12.08
C ASP A 337 -6.01 -16.65 10.77
N LEU A 338 -5.25 -15.82 10.04
CA LEU A 338 -5.65 -15.34 8.72
C LEU A 338 -5.95 -16.49 7.75
N ALA A 339 -5.08 -17.49 7.67
CA ALA A 339 -5.31 -18.66 6.83
C ALA A 339 -6.58 -19.44 7.25
N ALA A 340 -6.88 -19.51 8.54
CA ALA A 340 -8.13 -20.07 9.04
C ALA A 340 -9.36 -19.21 8.64
N CYS A 341 -9.26 -17.90 8.77
CA CYS A 341 -10.31 -16.96 8.34
C CYS A 341 -10.56 -17.05 6.82
N GLN A 342 -9.52 -17.10 5.99
CA GLN A 342 -9.61 -17.26 4.54
C GLN A 342 -10.32 -18.55 4.15
N ARG A 343 -9.95 -19.68 4.77
CA ARG A 343 -10.64 -20.97 4.57
C ARG A 343 -12.11 -20.91 5.01
N GLY A 344 -12.39 -20.35 6.20
CA GLY A 344 -13.73 -20.19 6.73
C GLY A 344 -14.63 -19.31 5.86
N ALA A 345 -14.07 -18.26 5.26
CA ALA A 345 -14.73 -17.36 4.34
C ALA A 345 -14.80 -17.93 2.90
N ARG A 346 -14.13 -19.04 2.61
CA ARG A 346 -13.95 -19.59 1.26
C ARG A 346 -13.41 -18.55 0.27
N LEU A 347 -12.46 -17.75 0.73
CA LEU A 347 -11.70 -16.79 -0.06
C LEU A 347 -10.27 -17.30 -0.16
N LYS A 348 -9.89 -17.75 -1.35
CA LYS A 348 -8.54 -18.23 -1.61
C LYS A 348 -7.64 -17.05 -1.98
N PRO A 349 -6.45 -16.89 -1.37
CA PRO A 349 -5.48 -15.91 -1.82
C PRO A 349 -4.91 -16.33 -3.17
N GLU A 350 -5.11 -15.51 -4.20
CA GLU A 350 -4.66 -15.73 -5.57
C GLU A 350 -4.00 -14.46 -6.10
N SER A 351 -2.91 -14.58 -6.83
CA SER A 351 -2.20 -13.47 -7.45
C SER A 351 -2.94 -12.88 -8.67
N SER A 352 -3.86 -13.65 -9.26
CA SER A 352 -4.72 -13.15 -10.32
C SER A 352 -5.84 -12.27 -9.78
N THR A 353 -6.13 -11.20 -10.50
CA THR A 353 -7.24 -10.29 -10.15
C THR A 353 -8.58 -11.02 -10.23
N ARG A 354 -9.36 -10.91 -9.15
CA ARG A 354 -10.68 -11.52 -9.05
C ARG A 354 -11.71 -10.54 -8.50
N THR A 355 -12.83 -10.36 -9.18
CA THR A 355 -13.97 -9.59 -8.67
C THR A 355 -14.95 -10.52 -7.94
N VAL A 356 -15.38 -10.13 -6.74
CA VAL A 356 -16.30 -10.88 -5.89
C VAL A 356 -17.45 -9.97 -5.44
N GLU A 357 -18.67 -10.38 -5.70
CA GLU A 357 -19.88 -9.72 -5.17
C GLU A 357 -20.30 -10.39 -3.86
N LEU A 358 -20.55 -9.59 -2.84
CA LEU A 358 -20.94 -10.03 -1.50
C LEU A 358 -22.36 -9.55 -1.21
N ASP A 359 -23.26 -10.49 -0.87
CA ASP A 359 -24.59 -10.16 -0.33
C ASP A 359 -24.49 -10.19 1.22
N LEU A 360 -24.57 -9.01 1.82
CA LEU A 360 -24.40 -8.81 3.26
C LEU A 360 -25.55 -9.39 4.11
N ARG A 361 -26.67 -9.79 3.49
CA ARG A 361 -27.77 -10.48 4.16
C ARG A 361 -27.44 -11.95 4.44
N THR A 362 -26.43 -12.49 3.77
CA THR A 362 -25.99 -13.85 3.99
C THR A 362 -24.86 -13.91 5.03
N THR A 363 -24.87 -14.91 5.89
CA THR A 363 -23.81 -15.11 6.91
C THR A 363 -22.43 -15.18 6.28
N ASN A 364 -22.30 -15.81 5.11
CA ASN A 364 -21.00 -15.93 4.45
C ASN A 364 -20.59 -14.62 3.76
N GLY A 365 -21.52 -13.89 3.15
CA GLY A 365 -21.24 -12.56 2.59
C GLY A 365 -20.77 -11.60 3.67
N LEU A 366 -21.45 -11.56 4.81
CA LEU A 366 -21.08 -10.73 5.94
C LEU A 366 -19.70 -11.12 6.53
N ARG A 367 -19.43 -12.43 6.68
CA ARG A 367 -18.10 -12.91 7.13
C ARG A 367 -16.97 -12.48 6.19
N ARG A 368 -17.19 -12.55 4.88
CA ARG A 368 -16.23 -12.09 3.86
C ARG A 368 -15.99 -10.60 3.95
N SER A 369 -17.06 -9.82 4.04
CA SER A 369 -16.98 -8.37 4.20
C SER A 369 -16.19 -8.00 5.46
N HIS A 370 -16.52 -8.57 6.63
CA HIS A 370 -15.78 -8.32 7.86
C HIS A 370 -14.29 -8.66 7.73
N LEU A 371 -13.94 -9.79 7.11
CA LEU A 371 -12.54 -10.18 6.91
C LEU A 371 -11.80 -9.12 6.06
N LEU A 372 -12.37 -8.71 4.95
CA LEU A 372 -11.74 -7.74 4.05
C LEU A 372 -11.59 -6.37 4.70
N HIS A 373 -12.61 -5.89 5.41
CA HIS A 373 -12.53 -4.64 6.15
C HIS A 373 -11.54 -4.71 7.33
N ARG A 374 -11.45 -5.84 8.04
CA ARG A 374 -10.43 -6.07 9.09
C ARG A 374 -9.02 -5.99 8.52
N LEU A 375 -8.80 -6.59 7.36
CA LEU A 375 -7.50 -6.54 6.70
C LEU A 375 -7.14 -5.13 6.23
N ILE A 376 -8.10 -4.34 5.73
CA ILE A 376 -7.88 -2.91 5.45
C ILE A 376 -7.51 -2.15 6.72
N ALA A 377 -8.25 -2.34 7.82
CA ALA A 377 -7.96 -1.69 9.11
C ALA A 377 -6.59 -2.07 9.64
N LEU A 378 -6.19 -3.32 9.45
CA LEU A 378 -4.86 -3.83 9.80
C LEU A 378 -3.74 -3.28 8.89
N GLY A 379 -4.05 -2.80 7.69
CA GLY A 379 -3.08 -2.34 6.69
C GLY A 379 -2.57 -3.44 5.77
N VAL A 380 -3.40 -4.45 5.52
CA VAL A 380 -3.20 -5.55 4.55
C VAL A 380 -4.24 -5.41 3.44
N PRO A 381 -4.00 -4.62 2.40
CA PRO A 381 -4.98 -4.28 1.37
C PRO A 381 -5.15 -5.43 0.35
N TRP A 382 -5.73 -6.55 0.78
CA TRP A 382 -6.04 -7.68 -0.11
C TRP A 382 -7.10 -7.35 -1.14
N GLY A 383 -8.06 -6.49 -0.79
CA GLY A 383 -9.16 -6.11 -1.67
C GLY A 383 -9.37 -4.61 -1.73
N THR A 384 -9.84 -4.15 -2.88
CA THR A 384 -10.33 -2.79 -3.10
C THR A 384 -11.85 -2.86 -3.28
N LEU A 385 -12.59 -2.10 -2.48
CA LEU A 385 -14.03 -1.95 -2.64
C LEU A 385 -14.31 -1.09 -3.89
N GLU A 386 -15.10 -1.62 -4.82
CA GLU A 386 -15.50 -0.88 -6.03
C GLU A 386 -16.78 -0.11 -5.76
N GLU A 387 -16.74 1.20 -5.92
CA GLU A 387 -17.94 2.06 -5.88
C GLU A 387 -18.76 1.82 -7.14
N GLY A 388 -19.79 0.99 -7.05
CA GLY A 388 -20.71 0.73 -8.15
C GLY A 388 -21.73 1.85 -8.30
N ARG A 389 -22.03 2.29 -9.52
CA ARG A 389 -23.08 3.27 -9.86
C ARG A 389 -24.50 2.90 -9.40
N GLY A 390 -24.70 1.79 -8.70
CA GLY A 390 -25.99 1.30 -8.21
C GLY A 390 -26.00 0.93 -6.74
N SER A 391 -24.93 1.18 -5.96
CA SER A 391 -24.82 0.66 -4.59
C SER A 391 -25.52 1.52 -3.52
N SER A 392 -26.06 2.69 -3.85
CA SER A 392 -26.88 3.47 -2.93
C SER A 392 -28.15 2.72 -2.58
N GLY A 393 -28.10 1.85 -1.58
CA GLY A 393 -29.28 1.13 -1.08
C GLY A 393 -29.23 -0.39 -1.22
N THR A 394 -28.20 -0.98 -1.80
CA THR A 394 -28.09 -2.43 -1.92
C THR A 394 -27.25 -3.01 -0.77
N PHE A 395 -27.70 -4.13 -0.21
CA PHE A 395 -26.94 -4.94 0.74
C PHE A 395 -25.81 -5.73 0.02
N ARG A 396 -25.16 -5.11 -0.95
CA ARG A 396 -24.14 -5.74 -1.78
C ARG A 396 -22.87 -4.89 -1.78
N GLU A 397 -21.75 -5.58 -1.70
CA GLU A 397 -20.40 -5.02 -1.87
C GLU A 397 -19.73 -5.73 -3.03
N THR A 398 -19.08 -4.97 -3.91
CA THR A 398 -18.24 -5.53 -4.98
C THR A 398 -16.78 -5.27 -4.64
N TRP A 399 -16.00 -6.32 -4.56
CA TRP A 399 -14.60 -6.28 -4.19
C TRP A 399 -13.73 -6.80 -5.32
N ARG A 400 -12.68 -6.06 -5.65
CA ARG A 400 -11.60 -6.55 -6.50
C ARG A 400 -10.46 -7.04 -5.61
N LEU A 401 -10.17 -8.34 -5.66
CA LEU A 401 -9.19 -9.01 -4.83
C LEU A 401 -7.95 -9.35 -5.64
N VAL A 402 -6.76 -9.06 -5.08
CA VAL A 402 -5.46 -9.49 -5.58
C VAL A 402 -4.60 -9.81 -4.36
N TRP A 403 -4.16 -11.06 -4.21
CA TRP A 403 -3.20 -11.40 -3.16
C TRP A 403 -1.79 -11.23 -3.69
N GLU A 404 -1.20 -10.11 -3.39
CA GLU A 404 0.22 -9.91 -3.64
C GLU A 404 1.01 -10.64 -2.55
N PRO A 405 2.04 -11.42 -2.90
CA PRO A 405 2.84 -12.15 -1.92
C PRO A 405 3.47 -11.25 -0.85
N GLU A 406 3.71 -9.98 -1.17
CA GLU A 406 4.14 -8.94 -0.23
C GLU A 406 3.19 -8.81 0.98
N LEU A 407 1.90 -9.09 0.79
CA LEU A 407 0.92 -9.08 1.86
C LEU A 407 1.21 -10.15 2.92
N SER A 408 1.80 -11.29 2.53
CA SER A 408 2.20 -12.34 3.47
C SER A 408 3.30 -11.85 4.41
N VAL A 409 4.26 -11.11 3.90
CA VAL A 409 5.31 -10.48 4.71
C VAL A 409 4.71 -9.39 5.60
N ARG A 410 3.80 -8.59 5.04
CA ARG A 410 3.10 -7.54 5.78
C ARG A 410 2.33 -8.07 6.99
N VAL A 411 1.66 -9.22 6.84
CA VAL A 411 0.97 -9.91 7.95
C VAL A 411 1.94 -10.28 9.07
N VAL A 412 3.14 -10.72 8.73
CA VAL A 412 4.17 -11.06 9.71
C VAL A 412 4.65 -9.83 10.47
N GLU A 413 4.90 -8.71 9.79
CA GLU A 413 5.28 -7.44 10.42
C GLU A 413 4.21 -6.93 11.40
N LEU A 414 2.95 -7.17 11.05
CA LEU A 414 1.81 -6.73 11.85
C LEU A 414 1.46 -7.69 13.01
N ALA A 415 2.17 -8.81 13.15
CA ALA A 415 1.93 -9.79 14.22
C ALA A 415 2.11 -9.20 15.64
N GLY A 416 2.84 -8.09 15.77
CA GLY A 416 2.98 -7.33 17.00
C GLY A 416 1.67 -6.74 17.54
N HIS A 417 0.70 -6.46 16.66
CA HIS A 417 -0.58 -5.88 17.06
C HIS A 417 -1.56 -6.91 17.61
N GLY A 418 -1.34 -8.23 17.41
CA GLY A 418 -2.21 -9.28 17.94
C GLY A 418 -2.00 -10.64 17.28
N THR A 419 -2.55 -11.67 17.92
CA THR A 419 -2.44 -13.07 17.48
C THR A 419 -3.55 -13.50 16.52
N THR A 420 -4.64 -12.72 16.44
CA THR A 420 -5.75 -12.94 15.51
C THR A 420 -5.96 -11.70 14.63
N VAL A 421 -6.57 -11.88 13.46
CA VAL A 421 -6.90 -10.79 12.54
C VAL A 421 -7.78 -9.74 13.21
N GLU A 422 -8.74 -10.16 14.01
CA GLU A 422 -9.64 -9.27 14.76
C GLU A 422 -8.89 -8.45 15.82
N ALA A 423 -8.12 -9.11 16.68
CA ALA A 423 -7.38 -8.44 17.74
C ALA A 423 -6.30 -7.49 17.17
N ALA A 424 -5.58 -7.92 16.13
CA ALA A 424 -4.56 -7.11 15.49
C ALA A 424 -5.16 -5.88 14.78
N ALA A 425 -6.28 -6.04 14.08
CA ALA A 425 -6.99 -4.93 13.44
C ALA A 425 -7.55 -3.95 14.47
N THR A 426 -8.09 -4.45 15.59
CA THR A 426 -8.57 -3.62 16.71
C THR A 426 -7.45 -2.79 17.32
N SER A 427 -6.34 -3.43 17.71
CA SER A 427 -5.18 -2.76 18.29
C SER A 427 -4.62 -1.66 17.38
N ARG A 428 -4.43 -1.99 16.09
CA ARG A 428 -3.92 -1.03 15.14
C ARG A 428 -4.88 0.13 14.88
N LEU A 429 -6.18 -0.15 14.81
CA LEU A 429 -7.19 0.91 14.62
C LEU A 429 -7.25 1.84 15.83
N VAL A 430 -7.16 1.31 17.05
CA VAL A 430 -7.10 2.11 18.28
C VAL A 430 -5.86 3.01 18.30
N GLU A 431 -4.69 2.49 17.94
CA GLU A 431 -3.46 3.27 17.83
C GLU A 431 -3.58 4.41 16.81
N GLN A 432 -4.18 4.13 15.64
CA GLN A 432 -4.43 5.14 14.61
C GLN A 432 -5.39 6.24 15.12
N VAL A 433 -6.42 5.85 15.84
CA VAL A 433 -7.40 6.78 16.42
C VAL A 433 -6.76 7.65 17.49
N GLU A 434 -5.99 7.08 18.40
CA GLU A 434 -5.34 7.81 19.49
C GLU A 434 -4.29 8.82 18.96
N SER A 435 -3.69 8.53 17.81
CA SER A 435 -2.77 9.43 17.11
C SER A 435 -3.45 10.40 16.13
N ALA A 436 -4.78 10.30 15.94
CA ALA A 436 -5.51 11.13 15.00
C ALA A 436 -5.52 12.60 15.44
N GLY A 437 -5.01 13.47 14.59
CA GLY A 437 -5.02 14.93 14.79
C GLY A 437 -6.19 15.63 14.11
N ARG A 438 -6.89 14.96 13.18
CA ARG A 438 -7.97 15.53 12.37
C ARG A 438 -9.28 14.81 12.61
N LEU A 439 -10.36 15.59 12.57
CA LEU A 439 -11.72 15.06 12.75
C LEU A 439 -12.10 14.03 11.68
N ALA A 440 -11.70 14.26 10.44
CA ALA A 440 -11.95 13.34 9.32
C ALA A 440 -11.31 11.96 9.55
N ASP A 441 -10.07 11.91 10.10
CA ASP A 441 -9.37 10.66 10.37
C ASP A 441 -10.09 9.85 11.47
N ALA A 442 -10.56 10.53 12.52
CA ALA A 442 -11.33 9.89 13.59
C ALA A 442 -12.70 9.38 13.10
N SER A 443 -13.41 10.14 12.25
CA SER A 443 -14.70 9.70 11.68
C SER A 443 -14.54 8.52 10.73
N ALA A 444 -13.50 8.50 9.90
CA ALA A 444 -13.17 7.36 9.04
C ALA A 444 -12.78 6.11 9.85
N ALA A 445 -12.17 6.30 11.02
CA ALA A 445 -11.86 5.19 11.91
C ALA A 445 -13.11 4.58 12.56
N VAL A 446 -14.11 5.40 12.94
CA VAL A 446 -15.42 4.91 13.42
C VAL A 446 -16.11 4.09 12.33
N GLU A 447 -16.15 4.58 11.11
CA GLU A 447 -16.72 3.84 9.98
C GLU A 447 -16.00 2.49 9.78
N ARG A 448 -14.66 2.50 9.76
CA ARG A 448 -13.86 1.27 9.64
C ARG A 448 -14.13 0.28 10.77
N ALA A 449 -14.25 0.77 12.03
CA ALA A 449 -14.57 -0.09 13.18
C ALA A 449 -15.91 -0.81 12.99
N LEU A 450 -16.93 -0.11 12.48
CA LEU A 450 -18.25 -0.68 12.20
C LEU A 450 -18.23 -1.64 11.01
N LEU A 451 -17.61 -1.26 9.89
CA LEU A 451 -17.52 -2.11 8.69
C LEU A 451 -16.76 -3.42 8.97
N ALA A 452 -15.73 -3.35 9.79
CA ALA A 452 -14.91 -4.50 10.19
C ALA A 452 -15.47 -5.29 11.38
N ALA A 453 -16.58 -4.84 12.00
CA ALA A 453 -17.15 -5.38 13.24
C ALA A 453 -16.09 -5.47 14.37
N LEU A 454 -15.38 -4.36 14.62
CA LEU A 454 -14.37 -4.22 15.66
C LEU A 454 -14.96 -3.45 16.86
N GLY A 455 -15.83 -4.10 17.63
CA GLY A 455 -16.58 -3.47 18.72
C GLY A 455 -15.68 -2.80 19.77
N ASP A 456 -14.54 -3.41 20.09
CA ASP A 456 -13.61 -2.88 21.09
C ASP A 456 -12.87 -1.61 20.63
N ALA A 457 -12.78 -1.36 19.30
CA ALA A 457 -12.22 -0.12 18.76
C ALA A 457 -13.24 1.03 18.70
N LEU A 458 -14.54 0.71 18.71
CA LEU A 458 -15.59 1.72 18.52
C LEU A 458 -15.64 2.75 19.65
N GLY A 459 -15.58 2.29 20.90
CA GLY A 459 -15.61 3.17 22.07
C GLY A 459 -14.47 4.20 22.09
N PRO A 460 -13.20 3.79 21.96
CA PRO A 460 -12.08 4.71 21.78
C PRO A 460 -12.27 5.67 20.61
N ALA A 461 -12.72 5.18 19.45
CA ALA A 461 -12.89 6.01 18.25
C ALA A 461 -13.96 7.10 18.45
N VAL A 462 -15.11 6.77 19.05
CA VAL A 462 -16.17 7.75 19.35
C VAL A 462 -15.71 8.78 20.38
N ARG A 463 -14.95 8.39 21.40
CA ARG A 463 -14.40 9.35 22.37
C ARG A 463 -13.45 10.36 21.74
N VAL A 464 -12.50 9.90 20.91
CA VAL A 464 -11.55 10.79 20.22
C VAL A 464 -12.29 11.69 19.24
N LEU A 465 -13.23 11.14 18.49
CA LEU A 465 -14.09 11.88 17.57
C LEU A 465 -14.83 13.02 18.30
N GLY A 466 -15.50 12.73 19.44
CA GLY A 466 -16.18 13.73 20.24
C GLY A 466 -15.24 14.83 20.78
N ALA A 467 -14.04 14.44 21.23
CA ALA A 467 -13.04 15.41 21.70
C ALA A 467 -12.51 16.33 20.60
N LEU A 468 -12.27 15.79 19.40
CA LEU A 468 -11.86 16.56 18.23
C LEU A 468 -13.00 17.44 17.72
N ALA A 469 -14.22 16.91 17.64
CA ALA A 469 -15.39 17.66 17.24
C ALA A 469 -15.62 18.88 18.14
N ALA A 470 -15.50 18.74 19.47
CA ALA A 470 -15.68 19.83 20.40
C ALA A 470 -14.66 20.97 20.21
N ARG A 471 -13.48 20.67 19.68
CA ARG A 471 -12.37 21.65 19.51
C ARG A 471 -12.28 22.21 18.09
N ALA A 472 -12.87 21.54 17.08
CA ALA A 472 -12.75 21.94 15.69
C ALA A 472 -13.45 23.29 15.44
N PRO A 473 -12.72 24.36 15.10
CA PRO A 473 -13.31 25.67 14.80
C PRO A 473 -13.73 25.77 13.32
N ASP A 474 -13.16 24.94 12.44
CA ASP A 474 -13.33 25.02 11.00
C ASP A 474 -14.54 24.19 10.53
N VAL A 475 -15.49 24.90 9.88
CA VAL A 475 -16.70 24.29 9.32
C VAL A 475 -16.37 23.27 8.22
N ALA A 476 -15.31 23.51 7.42
CA ALA A 476 -14.87 22.59 6.38
C ALA A 476 -14.47 21.22 6.97
N GLU A 477 -13.76 21.24 8.10
CA GLU A 477 -13.36 20.04 8.82
C GLU A 477 -14.58 19.26 9.37
N LEU A 478 -15.60 19.98 9.87
CA LEU A 478 -16.86 19.37 10.31
C LEU A 478 -17.62 18.74 9.15
N MET A 479 -17.61 19.40 7.97
CA MET A 479 -18.26 18.89 6.76
C MET A 479 -17.59 17.57 6.29
N ASP A 480 -16.26 17.51 6.29
CA ASP A 480 -15.50 16.35 5.85
C ASP A 480 -15.75 15.11 6.76
N ALA A 481 -16.14 15.33 8.02
CA ALA A 481 -16.45 14.26 8.97
C ALA A 481 -17.84 13.62 8.76
N LEU A 482 -18.80 14.33 8.16
CA LEU A 482 -20.19 13.87 8.10
C LEU A 482 -20.40 12.65 7.17
N GLY A 483 -19.67 12.56 6.06
CA GLY A 483 -19.78 11.47 5.09
C GLY A 483 -19.50 10.09 5.73
N PRO A 484 -18.31 9.88 6.30
CA PRO A 484 -17.96 8.63 7.00
C PRO A 484 -18.93 8.30 8.14
N LEU A 485 -19.38 9.30 8.90
CA LEU A 485 -20.34 9.10 9.99
C LEU A 485 -21.74 8.67 9.51
N ALA A 486 -22.20 9.23 8.42
CA ALA A 486 -23.46 8.81 7.79
C ALA A 486 -23.37 7.36 7.30
N GLY A 487 -22.25 7.00 6.67
CA GLY A 487 -21.93 5.63 6.31
C GLY A 487 -21.98 4.70 7.52
N ALA A 488 -21.30 5.08 8.59
CA ALA A 488 -21.25 4.36 9.85
C ALA A 488 -22.64 4.15 10.46
N LEU A 489 -23.48 5.18 10.54
CA LEU A 489 -24.87 5.12 11.03
C LEU A 489 -25.73 4.16 10.21
N ARG A 490 -25.64 4.24 8.89
CA ARG A 490 -26.38 3.37 7.97
C ARG A 490 -25.98 1.90 8.10
N TYR A 491 -24.68 1.62 8.20
CA TYR A 491 -24.17 0.25 8.33
C TYR A 491 -24.37 -0.31 9.74
N GLY A 492 -24.40 0.53 10.77
CA GLY A 492 -24.67 0.16 12.17
C GLY A 492 -26.03 -0.54 12.31
N ASP A 493 -27.07 -0.01 11.71
CA ASP A 493 -28.41 -0.60 11.72
C ASP A 493 -28.43 -2.00 11.07
N VAL A 494 -27.72 -2.17 9.96
CA VAL A 494 -27.66 -3.45 9.21
C VAL A 494 -26.89 -4.52 9.98
N ARG A 495 -25.90 -4.12 10.79
CA ARG A 495 -24.98 -5.02 11.49
C ARG A 495 -25.31 -5.20 12.98
N GLY A 496 -26.39 -4.57 13.48
CA GLY A 496 -26.86 -4.71 14.86
C GLY A 496 -25.98 -4.05 15.92
N THR A 497 -25.22 -3.01 15.54
CA THR A 497 -24.34 -2.25 16.44
C THR A 497 -25.09 -1.07 17.06
N ASP A 498 -24.95 -0.81 18.36
CA ASP A 498 -25.55 0.36 19.01
C ASP A 498 -24.92 1.67 18.51
N ALA A 499 -25.62 2.34 17.60
CA ALA A 499 -25.20 3.58 16.98
C ALA A 499 -25.71 4.85 17.69
N ALA A 500 -26.37 4.72 18.85
CA ALA A 500 -27.02 5.86 19.52
C ALA A 500 -26.04 6.99 19.86
N SER A 501 -24.87 6.65 20.43
CA SER A 501 -23.84 7.64 20.75
C SER A 501 -23.26 8.32 19.52
N LEU A 502 -23.14 7.59 18.40
CA LEU A 502 -22.68 8.11 17.14
C LEU A 502 -23.69 9.06 16.52
N ARG A 503 -24.97 8.76 16.67
CA ARG A 503 -26.07 9.63 16.18
C ARG A 503 -26.01 11.00 16.87
N VAL A 504 -25.79 11.04 18.17
CA VAL A 504 -25.65 12.32 18.91
C VAL A 504 -24.53 13.17 18.36
N VAL A 505 -23.36 12.58 18.12
CA VAL A 505 -22.21 13.31 17.53
C VAL A 505 -22.53 13.80 16.12
N PHE A 506 -23.16 12.97 15.29
CA PHE A 506 -23.57 13.35 13.94
C PHE A 506 -24.53 14.54 13.95
N ASP A 507 -25.57 14.50 14.79
CA ASP A 507 -26.59 15.56 14.91
C ASP A 507 -25.96 16.89 15.37
N GLU A 508 -25.01 16.85 16.33
CA GLU A 508 -24.23 18.04 16.76
C GLU A 508 -23.39 18.63 15.63
N LEU A 509 -22.71 17.80 14.84
CA LEU A 509 -21.94 18.26 13.70
C LEU A 509 -22.84 18.91 12.63
N VAL A 510 -24.01 18.32 12.34
CA VAL A 510 -24.96 18.86 11.38
C VAL A 510 -25.40 20.27 11.80
N VAL A 511 -25.75 20.47 13.07
CA VAL A 511 -26.18 21.80 13.58
C VAL A 511 -25.05 22.82 13.40
N ARG A 512 -23.81 22.47 13.72
CA ARG A 512 -22.65 23.38 13.59
C ARG A 512 -22.31 23.70 12.15
N VAL A 513 -22.37 22.68 11.24
CA VAL A 513 -22.15 22.88 9.80
C VAL A 513 -23.19 23.83 9.24
N ILE A 514 -24.47 23.63 9.53
CA ILE A 514 -25.55 24.48 9.01
C ILE A 514 -25.38 25.92 9.52
N ALA A 515 -25.07 26.09 10.79
CA ALA A 515 -24.86 27.43 11.39
C ALA A 515 -23.64 28.18 10.81
N GLY A 516 -22.60 27.45 10.45
CA GLY A 516 -21.34 28.03 9.99
C GLY A 516 -21.15 28.11 8.47
N LEU A 517 -21.92 27.35 7.68
CA LEU A 517 -21.69 27.15 6.24
C LEU A 517 -21.75 28.48 5.44
N ALA A 518 -22.71 29.34 5.76
CA ALA A 518 -22.84 30.63 5.04
C ALA A 518 -21.56 31.47 5.17
N ARG A 519 -21.01 31.56 6.38
CA ARG A 519 -19.79 32.32 6.64
C ARG A 519 -18.55 31.66 6.04
N ALA A 520 -18.46 30.34 6.11
CA ALA A 520 -17.32 29.58 5.56
C ALA A 520 -17.25 29.66 4.03
N ALA A 521 -18.36 29.97 3.36
CA ALA A 521 -18.44 30.09 1.91
C ALA A 521 -18.17 31.51 1.38
N GLU A 522 -17.95 32.52 2.26
CA GLU A 522 -17.68 33.90 1.84
C GLU A 522 -16.20 34.11 1.47
N GLY A 523 -15.97 34.83 0.37
CA GLY A 523 -14.62 35.34 0.00
C GLY A 523 -13.63 34.26 -0.41
N LEU A 524 -14.11 33.12 -0.86
CA LEU A 524 -13.27 32.02 -1.33
C LEU A 524 -12.61 32.34 -2.67
N ASP A 525 -11.38 31.90 -2.86
CA ASP A 525 -10.74 31.82 -4.17
C ASP A 525 -11.24 30.58 -4.96
N ASP A 526 -10.76 30.42 -6.18
CA ASP A 526 -11.18 29.34 -7.08
C ASP A 526 -10.96 27.94 -6.50
N ASP A 527 -9.83 27.68 -5.83
CA ASP A 527 -9.50 26.36 -5.31
C ASP A 527 -10.29 26.04 -4.05
N ALA A 528 -10.41 27.00 -3.14
CA ALA A 528 -11.24 26.88 -1.95
C ALA A 528 -12.73 26.74 -2.31
N ALA A 529 -13.22 27.43 -3.36
CA ALA A 529 -14.58 27.30 -3.83
C ALA A 529 -14.87 25.91 -4.43
N ARG A 530 -13.92 25.31 -5.16
CA ARG A 530 -14.04 23.91 -5.65
C ARG A 530 -14.12 22.93 -4.49
N ALA A 531 -13.22 23.04 -3.53
CA ALA A 531 -13.27 22.20 -2.34
C ALA A 531 -14.61 22.37 -1.59
N MET A 532 -15.14 23.59 -1.52
CA MET A 532 -16.41 23.85 -0.88
C MET A 532 -17.60 23.19 -1.57
N ILE A 533 -17.69 23.22 -2.90
CA ILE A 533 -18.80 22.56 -3.62
C ILE A 533 -18.76 21.02 -3.50
N GLU A 534 -17.56 20.43 -3.41
CA GLU A 534 -17.41 19.00 -3.11
C GLU A 534 -17.92 18.67 -1.71
N ARG A 535 -17.54 19.45 -0.71
CA ARG A 535 -18.03 19.31 0.67
C ARG A 535 -19.54 19.50 0.78
N MET A 536 -20.11 20.54 0.13
CA MET A 536 -21.57 20.74 0.10
C MET A 536 -22.29 19.51 -0.47
N SER A 537 -21.74 18.91 -1.50
CA SER A 537 -22.27 17.70 -2.13
C SER A 537 -22.22 16.51 -1.18
N SER A 538 -21.08 16.33 -0.48
CA SER A 538 -20.88 15.29 0.51
C SER A 538 -21.82 15.44 1.71
N VAL A 539 -22.01 16.65 2.22
CA VAL A 539 -23.00 16.94 3.30
C VAL A 539 -24.42 16.59 2.87
N GLN A 540 -24.84 17.01 1.67
CA GLN A 540 -26.17 16.67 1.14
C GLN A 540 -26.35 15.15 1.02
N ALA A 541 -25.34 14.44 0.52
CA ALA A 541 -25.36 12.99 0.42
C ALA A 541 -25.41 12.33 1.81
N ALA A 542 -24.63 12.81 2.76
CA ALA A 542 -24.61 12.30 4.14
C ALA A 542 -25.99 12.45 4.81
N LEU A 543 -26.62 13.64 4.70
CA LEU A 543 -27.96 13.87 5.24
C LEU A 543 -29.03 13.01 4.54
N ALA A 544 -28.85 12.73 3.23
CA ALA A 544 -29.74 11.83 2.49
C ALA A 544 -29.60 10.38 2.93
N VAL A 545 -28.37 9.91 3.16
CA VAL A 545 -28.08 8.52 3.58
C VAL A 545 -28.76 8.16 4.90
N VAL A 546 -28.79 9.09 5.85
CA VAL A 546 -29.40 8.87 7.17
C VAL A 546 -30.83 9.45 7.29
N ASP A 547 -31.40 9.94 6.20
CA ASP A 547 -32.72 10.62 6.14
C ASP A 547 -32.86 11.70 7.23
N HIS A 548 -31.82 12.54 7.39
CA HIS A 548 -31.78 13.54 8.44
C HIS A 548 -32.74 14.71 8.14
N PRO A 549 -33.59 15.14 9.12
CA PRO A 549 -34.62 16.18 8.89
C PRO A 549 -34.05 17.54 8.48
N ALA A 550 -32.80 17.86 8.86
CA ALA A 550 -32.11 19.08 8.46
C ALA A 550 -31.98 19.24 6.94
N ARG A 551 -31.96 18.14 6.19
CA ARG A 551 -31.95 18.14 4.71
C ARG A 551 -33.07 18.94 4.11
N HIS A 552 -34.26 18.87 4.72
CA HIS A 552 -35.48 19.48 4.22
C HIS A 552 -35.87 20.78 4.92
N ARG A 553 -35.34 21.04 6.12
CA ARG A 553 -35.78 22.18 6.94
C ARG A 553 -34.69 23.23 7.11
N GLU A 554 -33.53 22.85 7.56
CA GLU A 554 -32.49 23.80 8.00
C GLU A 554 -31.47 24.11 6.88
N LEU A 555 -31.12 23.14 6.04
CA LEU A 555 -30.15 23.32 4.96
C LEU A 555 -30.66 24.21 3.81
N PRO A 556 -31.93 24.08 3.32
CA PRO A 556 -32.40 24.87 2.19
C PRO A 556 -32.28 26.39 2.40
N PRO A 557 -32.67 26.98 3.55
CA PRO A 557 -32.50 28.41 3.77
C PRO A 557 -31.04 28.89 3.65
N VAL A 558 -30.07 28.07 4.09
CA VAL A 558 -28.65 28.39 3.95
C VAL A 558 -28.22 28.34 2.50
N LEU A 559 -28.68 27.33 1.75
CA LEU A 559 -28.43 27.24 0.30
C LEU A 559 -29.06 28.40 -0.48
N GLU A 560 -30.25 28.86 -0.09
CA GLU A 560 -30.88 30.06 -0.68
C GLU A 560 -30.05 31.30 -0.46
N HIS A 561 -29.51 31.47 0.73
CA HIS A 561 -28.57 32.56 1.05
C HIS A 561 -27.30 32.47 0.19
N LEU A 562 -26.69 31.29 0.07
CA LEU A 562 -25.49 31.08 -0.75
C LEU A 562 -25.75 31.36 -2.24
N ALA A 563 -26.86 30.90 -2.77
CA ALA A 563 -27.24 31.11 -4.18
C ALA A 563 -27.49 32.58 -4.56
N GLY A 564 -27.77 33.46 -3.59
CA GLY A 564 -28.05 34.90 -3.81
C GLY A 564 -26.98 35.85 -3.27
N GLY A 565 -25.97 35.36 -2.55
CA GLY A 565 -25.01 36.19 -1.82
C GLY A 565 -23.98 36.87 -2.73
N ARG A 566 -23.81 38.18 -2.57
CA ARG A 566 -22.86 39.01 -3.39
C ARG A 566 -21.40 38.67 -3.15
N ARG A 567 -21.04 38.09 -2.00
CA ARG A 567 -19.67 37.77 -1.61
C ARG A 567 -19.38 36.25 -1.76
N ILE A 568 -20.30 35.55 -2.38
CA ILE A 568 -20.21 34.12 -2.61
C ILE A 568 -19.65 33.87 -4.02
N HIS A 569 -18.67 32.99 -4.11
CA HIS A 569 -18.03 32.62 -5.38
C HIS A 569 -19.04 31.97 -6.34
N GLY A 570 -18.92 32.22 -7.64
CA GLY A 570 -19.85 31.69 -8.67
C GLY A 570 -20.04 30.19 -8.62
N LEU A 571 -18.95 29.42 -8.39
CA LEU A 571 -19.01 27.96 -8.19
C LEU A 571 -20.00 27.56 -7.07
N VAL A 572 -19.91 28.22 -5.92
CA VAL A 572 -20.75 27.92 -4.75
C VAL A 572 -22.21 28.34 -5.01
N GLN A 573 -22.42 29.50 -5.65
CA GLN A 573 -23.76 29.96 -6.05
C GLN A 573 -24.41 28.95 -7.00
N GLY A 574 -23.69 28.51 -8.03
CA GLY A 574 -24.14 27.51 -8.99
C GLY A 574 -24.51 26.20 -8.32
N ARG A 575 -23.62 25.69 -7.43
CA ARG A 575 -23.87 24.45 -6.69
C ARG A 575 -25.06 24.54 -5.75
N ALA A 576 -25.19 25.63 -5.00
CA ALA A 576 -26.36 25.85 -4.14
C ALA A 576 -27.67 25.92 -4.93
N THR A 577 -27.66 26.58 -6.09
CA THR A 577 -28.81 26.61 -7.03
C THR A 577 -29.18 25.21 -7.48
N ARG A 578 -28.21 24.38 -7.85
CA ARG A 578 -28.44 22.98 -8.26
C ARG A 578 -29.02 22.14 -7.12
N LEU A 579 -28.46 22.22 -5.91
CA LEU A 579 -28.97 21.46 -4.78
C LEU A 579 -30.42 21.83 -4.40
N LEU A 580 -30.79 23.11 -4.51
CA LEU A 580 -32.16 23.55 -4.29
C LEU A 580 -33.13 23.08 -5.39
N HIS A 581 -32.68 23.03 -6.64
CA HIS A 581 -33.43 22.45 -7.74
C HIS A 581 -33.70 20.97 -7.53
N ASP A 582 -32.61 20.19 -7.24
CA ASP A 582 -32.71 18.76 -6.99
C ASP A 582 -33.54 18.41 -5.75
N ALA A 583 -33.62 19.32 -4.77
CA ALA A 583 -34.51 19.21 -3.62
C ALA A 583 -35.96 19.61 -3.91
N GLY A 584 -36.30 20.01 -5.15
CA GLY A 584 -37.63 20.48 -5.54
C GLY A 584 -38.07 21.78 -4.87
N ARG A 585 -37.12 22.55 -4.29
CA ARG A 585 -37.42 23.84 -3.63
C ARG A 585 -37.56 24.99 -4.62
N TRP A 586 -36.87 24.90 -5.74
CA TRP A 586 -36.98 25.85 -6.84
C TRP A 586 -37.47 25.17 -8.08
N SER A 587 -38.44 25.85 -8.70
CA SER A 587 -39.02 25.45 -10.01
C SER A 587 -37.98 25.65 -11.14
N PRO A 588 -38.08 24.96 -12.26
CA PRO A 588 -37.26 25.23 -13.43
C PRO A 588 -37.21 26.71 -13.84
N ALA A 589 -38.34 27.42 -13.78
CA ALA A 589 -38.38 28.83 -14.10
C ALA A 589 -37.57 29.73 -13.15
N GLU A 590 -37.53 29.40 -11.86
CA GLU A 590 -36.72 30.10 -10.89
C GLU A 590 -35.21 29.85 -11.12
N VAL A 591 -34.85 28.62 -11.50
CA VAL A 591 -33.48 28.26 -11.86
C VAL A 591 -33.03 28.97 -13.13
N GLU A 592 -33.89 28.98 -14.17
CA GLU A 592 -33.66 29.72 -15.42
C GLU A 592 -33.45 31.22 -15.17
N ALA A 593 -34.28 31.85 -14.33
CA ALA A 593 -34.14 33.25 -13.98
C ALA A 593 -32.84 33.56 -13.25
N ARG A 594 -32.31 32.63 -12.45
CA ARG A 594 -31.02 32.78 -11.76
C ARG A 594 -29.84 32.56 -12.70
N LEU A 595 -29.89 31.54 -13.53
CA LEU A 595 -28.91 31.31 -14.58
C LEU A 595 -28.85 32.52 -15.54
N GLY A 596 -30.01 33.02 -15.98
CA GLY A 596 -30.09 34.23 -16.80
C GLY A 596 -29.45 35.45 -16.17
N ARG A 597 -29.57 35.67 -14.84
CA ARG A 597 -28.86 36.74 -14.12
C ARG A 597 -27.38 36.52 -14.05
N ALA A 598 -26.92 35.30 -13.77
CA ALA A 598 -25.49 34.95 -13.71
C ALA A 598 -24.81 35.10 -15.08
N LEU A 599 -25.57 34.92 -16.18
CA LEU A 599 -25.03 34.96 -17.53
C LEU A 599 -25.32 36.29 -18.27
N THR A 600 -25.70 37.36 -17.54
CA THR A 600 -25.90 38.68 -18.15
C THR A 600 -24.58 39.30 -18.63
N PRO A 601 -24.63 40.17 -19.67
CA PRO A 601 -23.43 40.90 -20.11
C PRO A 601 -22.78 41.80 -19.04
N GLY A 602 -23.47 42.12 -17.97
CA GLY A 602 -22.95 42.86 -16.84
C GLY A 602 -22.19 42.05 -15.80
N THR A 603 -22.26 40.71 -15.89
CA THR A 603 -21.52 39.79 -15.03
C THR A 603 -20.15 39.49 -15.66
N PRO A 604 -19.04 39.54 -14.92
CA PRO A 604 -17.75 39.10 -15.44
C PRO A 604 -17.84 37.67 -15.98
N ALA A 605 -17.33 37.42 -17.18
CA ALA A 605 -17.50 36.14 -17.84
C ALA A 605 -16.91 34.96 -17.04
N GLY A 606 -15.83 35.20 -16.25
CA GLY A 606 -15.27 34.23 -15.32
C GLY A 606 -16.26 33.79 -14.24
N ASP A 607 -17.01 34.74 -13.68
CA ASP A 607 -18.03 34.48 -12.63
C ASP A 607 -19.20 33.70 -13.23
N GLY A 608 -19.65 34.06 -14.47
CA GLY A 608 -20.67 33.32 -15.19
C GLY A 608 -20.22 31.88 -15.49
N ALA A 609 -19.00 31.69 -15.97
CA ALA A 609 -18.44 30.35 -16.21
C ALA A 609 -18.32 29.53 -14.92
N ALA A 610 -17.90 30.15 -13.83
CA ALA A 610 -17.84 29.51 -12.52
C ALA A 610 -19.22 29.09 -12.00
N PHE A 611 -20.25 29.93 -12.22
CA PHE A 611 -21.60 29.56 -11.87
C PHE A 611 -22.08 28.33 -12.64
N VAL A 612 -21.87 28.30 -13.97
CA VAL A 612 -22.19 27.15 -14.82
C VAL A 612 -21.48 25.90 -14.38
N GLU A 613 -20.13 25.99 -14.09
CA GLU A 613 -19.35 24.88 -13.57
C GLU A 613 -19.94 24.34 -12.27
N GLY A 614 -20.26 25.20 -11.30
CA GLY A 614 -20.85 24.81 -10.02
C GLY A 614 -22.25 24.19 -10.16
N PHE A 615 -23.07 24.72 -11.06
CA PHE A 615 -24.43 24.19 -11.33
C PHE A 615 -24.36 22.80 -11.98
N LEU A 616 -23.47 22.60 -12.91
CA LEU A 616 -23.30 21.36 -13.65
C LEU A 616 -22.35 20.34 -12.97
N ALA A 617 -21.78 20.71 -11.83
CA ALA A 617 -20.86 19.81 -11.12
C ALA A 617 -21.49 18.43 -10.87
N GLY A 618 -20.87 17.40 -11.44
CA GLY A 618 -21.24 16.00 -11.30
C GLY A 618 -22.03 15.39 -12.45
N SER A 619 -22.79 16.13 -13.27
CA SER A 619 -23.50 15.56 -14.42
C SER A 619 -24.06 16.61 -15.38
N GLY A 620 -23.92 16.34 -16.67
CA GLY A 620 -24.61 17.08 -17.76
C GLY A 620 -26.06 16.68 -17.98
N THR A 621 -26.57 15.70 -17.24
CA THR A 621 -27.90 15.12 -17.42
C THR A 621 -29.02 16.18 -17.37
N VAL A 622 -28.86 17.23 -16.52
CA VAL A 622 -29.85 18.32 -16.44
C VAL A 622 -30.01 19.06 -17.77
N LEU A 623 -28.88 19.32 -18.45
CA LEU A 623 -28.94 19.97 -19.78
C LEU A 623 -29.56 19.07 -20.87
N LEU A 624 -29.49 17.74 -20.70
CA LEU A 624 -30.11 16.80 -21.63
C LEU A 624 -31.66 16.78 -21.49
N HIS A 625 -32.15 17.02 -20.27
CA HIS A 625 -33.58 16.97 -19.96
C HIS A 625 -34.26 18.35 -19.91
N ASP A 626 -33.46 19.42 -19.86
CA ASP A 626 -33.96 20.80 -19.86
C ASP A 626 -33.38 21.61 -21.02
N SER A 627 -34.16 21.68 -22.10
CA SER A 627 -33.78 22.37 -23.32
C SER A 627 -33.67 23.89 -23.16
N GLN A 628 -34.36 24.49 -22.18
CA GLN A 628 -34.29 25.92 -21.90
C GLN A 628 -32.99 26.28 -21.20
N LEU A 629 -32.56 25.46 -20.23
CA LEU A 629 -31.24 25.61 -19.60
C LEU A 629 -30.10 25.41 -20.59
N LEU A 630 -30.20 24.40 -21.47
CA LEU A 630 -29.21 24.19 -22.53
C LEU A 630 -29.15 25.41 -23.48
N ALA A 631 -30.29 25.91 -23.91
CA ALA A 631 -30.37 27.10 -24.79
C ALA A 631 -29.78 28.35 -24.10
N ALA A 632 -30.06 28.56 -22.83
CA ALA A 632 -29.50 29.70 -22.06
C ALA A 632 -27.97 29.66 -21.99
N VAL A 633 -27.39 28.49 -21.74
CA VAL A 633 -25.91 28.30 -21.69
C VAL A 633 -25.32 28.48 -23.08
N ASP A 634 -25.93 27.90 -24.12
CA ASP A 634 -25.49 28.01 -25.52
C ASP A 634 -25.51 29.46 -26.02
N MET A 635 -26.59 30.19 -25.82
CA MET A 635 -26.72 31.60 -26.18
C MET A 635 -25.72 32.47 -25.43
N TRP A 636 -25.45 32.20 -24.15
CA TRP A 636 -24.43 32.92 -23.41
C TRP A 636 -23.03 32.69 -24.00
N ILE A 637 -22.64 31.44 -24.23
CA ILE A 637 -21.35 31.10 -24.84
C ILE A 637 -21.22 31.79 -26.20
N ALA A 638 -22.25 31.76 -27.03
CA ALA A 638 -22.29 32.39 -28.36
C ALA A 638 -22.23 33.93 -28.30
N SER A 639 -22.66 34.54 -27.20
CA SER A 639 -22.62 36.01 -26.99
C SER A 639 -21.26 36.52 -26.51
N LEU A 640 -20.34 35.66 -26.10
CA LEU A 640 -19.03 36.06 -25.63
C LEU A 640 -18.16 36.61 -26.76
N ARG A 641 -17.46 37.71 -26.47
CA ARG A 641 -16.44 38.24 -27.41
C ARG A 641 -15.26 37.26 -27.47
N PRO A 642 -14.52 37.19 -28.61
CA PRO A 642 -13.45 36.22 -28.81
C PRO A 642 -12.39 36.26 -27.69
N ASP A 643 -11.94 37.44 -27.29
CA ASP A 643 -10.97 37.63 -26.20
C ASP A 643 -11.47 37.12 -24.85
N THR A 644 -12.74 37.34 -24.57
CA THR A 644 -13.43 36.86 -23.35
C THR A 644 -13.65 35.35 -23.41
N PHE A 645 -14.01 34.81 -24.57
CA PHE A 645 -14.18 33.38 -24.78
C PHE A 645 -12.86 32.62 -24.53
N GLU A 646 -11.71 33.15 -25.04
CA GLU A 646 -10.39 32.58 -24.79
C GLU A 646 -10.09 32.49 -23.30
N THR A 647 -10.51 33.48 -22.52
CA THR A 647 -10.31 33.50 -21.05
C THR A 647 -11.08 32.39 -20.34
N VAL A 648 -12.31 32.10 -20.75
CA VAL A 648 -13.19 31.12 -20.06
C VAL A 648 -13.20 29.74 -20.70
N VAL A 649 -12.61 29.56 -21.88
CA VAL A 649 -12.64 28.28 -22.63
C VAL A 649 -12.03 27.13 -21.81
N ALA A 650 -11.00 27.41 -21.04
CA ALA A 650 -10.35 26.39 -20.19
C ALA A 650 -11.30 25.88 -19.09
N LEU A 651 -12.07 26.79 -18.48
CA LEU A 651 -13.11 26.47 -17.50
C LEU A 651 -14.24 25.62 -18.13
N LEU A 652 -14.74 26.05 -19.29
CA LEU A 652 -15.81 25.35 -20.01
C LEU A 652 -15.33 23.94 -20.46
N ARG A 653 -14.11 23.82 -20.97
CA ARG A 653 -13.54 22.52 -21.32
C ARG A 653 -13.45 21.57 -20.12
N ARG A 654 -13.08 22.08 -18.94
CA ARG A 654 -13.03 21.27 -17.73
C ARG A 654 -14.43 20.83 -17.33
N THR A 655 -15.39 21.75 -17.30
CA THR A 655 -16.79 21.47 -16.94
C THR A 655 -17.41 20.40 -17.85
N PHE A 656 -17.39 20.61 -19.17
CA PHE A 656 -17.94 19.66 -20.14
C PHE A 656 -17.09 18.40 -20.29
N GLY A 657 -15.78 18.50 -20.04
CA GLY A 657 -14.86 17.36 -20.06
C GLY A 657 -15.11 16.35 -18.93
N ALA A 658 -15.66 16.80 -17.81
CA ALA A 658 -16.01 15.96 -16.66
C ALA A 658 -17.27 15.12 -16.89
N PHE A 659 -18.07 15.41 -17.93
CA PHE A 659 -19.25 14.64 -18.24
C PHE A 659 -18.92 13.26 -18.81
N GLU A 660 -19.81 12.32 -18.63
CA GLU A 660 -19.68 10.99 -19.23
C GLU A 660 -19.60 11.07 -20.76
N PRO A 661 -18.82 10.18 -21.40
CA PRO A 661 -18.72 10.18 -22.87
C PRO A 661 -20.06 10.08 -23.61
N ALA A 662 -21.04 9.40 -23.00
CA ALA A 662 -22.41 9.30 -23.56
C ALA A 662 -23.17 10.64 -23.49
N GLU A 663 -23.09 11.32 -22.32
CA GLU A 663 -23.70 12.65 -22.12
C GLU A 663 -23.11 13.67 -23.10
N ARG A 664 -21.81 13.72 -23.27
CA ARG A 664 -21.13 14.61 -24.21
C ARG A 664 -21.54 14.39 -25.64
N ARG A 665 -21.69 13.14 -26.06
CA ARG A 665 -22.19 12.81 -27.43
C ARG A 665 -23.64 13.26 -27.64
N GLN A 666 -24.51 13.05 -26.67
CA GLN A 666 -25.90 13.44 -26.73
C GLN A 666 -26.05 14.97 -26.77
N LEU A 667 -25.33 15.70 -25.89
CA LEU A 667 -25.33 17.17 -25.90
C LEU A 667 -24.79 17.72 -27.24
N GLY A 668 -23.70 17.17 -27.75
CA GLY A 668 -23.17 17.54 -29.06
C GLY A 668 -24.14 17.29 -30.21
N GLY A 669 -24.89 16.19 -30.15
CA GLY A 669 -25.96 15.89 -31.11
C GLY A 669 -27.13 16.89 -31.06
N LEU A 670 -27.59 17.26 -29.85
CA LEU A 670 -28.65 18.25 -29.65
C LEU A 670 -28.25 19.62 -30.20
N LEU A 671 -27.03 20.09 -29.89
CA LEU A 671 -26.52 21.36 -30.36
C LEU A 671 -26.29 21.39 -31.88
N ALA A 672 -25.76 20.30 -32.48
CA ALA A 672 -25.48 20.20 -33.91
C ALA A 672 -26.74 20.19 -34.77
N THR A 673 -27.86 19.66 -34.25
CA THR A 673 -29.11 19.58 -34.99
C THR A 673 -29.93 20.88 -34.97
N GLY A 674 -29.54 21.87 -34.17
CA GLY A 674 -30.28 23.12 -33.98
C GLY A 674 -31.71 22.93 -33.44
N ARG A 675 -32.06 21.69 -33.10
CA ARG A 675 -33.34 21.31 -32.52
C ARG A 675 -33.30 21.35 -31.02
N VAL A 676 -33.30 22.56 -30.46
CA VAL A 676 -33.78 22.77 -29.12
C VAL A 676 -35.32 22.89 -29.23
N GLU A 677 -35.93 21.86 -29.81
CA GLU A 677 -37.41 21.76 -29.76
C GLU A 677 -37.79 21.35 -28.33
N ARG A 678 -38.73 22.10 -27.75
CA ARG A 678 -39.46 21.70 -26.56
C ARG A 678 -39.81 20.23 -26.70
N VAL A 679 -39.23 19.38 -25.91
CA VAL A 679 -39.86 18.10 -25.59
C VAL A 679 -41.12 18.51 -24.83
N ALA A 680 -42.26 18.46 -25.49
CA ALA A 680 -43.55 18.60 -24.83
C ALA A 680 -43.55 17.64 -23.64
N PRO A 681 -44.07 18.02 -22.47
CA PRO A 681 -44.23 17.07 -21.39
C PRO A 681 -44.93 15.84 -21.97
N MET A 682 -44.34 14.66 -21.76
CA MET A 682 -44.96 13.38 -22.09
C MET A 682 -46.22 13.23 -21.22
N GLY A 683 -47.26 13.98 -21.58
CA GLY A 683 -48.46 14.08 -20.79
C GLY A 683 -49.69 13.49 -21.45
N ASP A 684 -49.75 13.43 -22.80
CA ASP A 684 -51.02 13.12 -23.45
C ASP A 684 -50.99 11.98 -24.47
N ASP A 685 -49.90 11.24 -24.61
CA ASP A 685 -49.82 10.12 -25.56
C ASP A 685 -49.54 8.76 -24.88
N ILE A 686 -49.92 8.64 -23.62
CA ILE A 686 -49.95 7.33 -22.94
C ILE A 686 -51.27 6.68 -23.35
N ASP A 687 -51.21 5.66 -24.20
CA ASP A 687 -52.33 4.77 -24.45
C ASP A 687 -52.67 4.04 -23.13
N GLU A 688 -53.55 4.65 -22.35
CA GLU A 688 -54.00 4.13 -21.05
C GLU A 688 -54.53 2.71 -21.15
N ALA A 689 -55.23 2.38 -22.25
CA ALA A 689 -55.78 1.05 -22.46
C ALA A 689 -54.67 -0.01 -22.63
N ARG A 690 -53.58 0.31 -23.33
CA ARG A 690 -52.41 -0.53 -23.47
C ARG A 690 -51.60 -0.57 -22.19
N GLY A 691 -51.47 0.55 -21.48
CA GLY A 691 -50.77 0.65 -20.19
C GLY A 691 -51.44 -0.20 -19.11
N LEU A 692 -52.76 -0.14 -19.00
CA LEU A 692 -53.59 -0.92 -18.08
C LEU A 692 -53.48 -2.43 -18.34
N ALA A 693 -53.39 -2.86 -19.59
CA ALA A 693 -53.19 -4.27 -19.95
C ALA A 693 -51.81 -4.82 -19.47
N GLY A 694 -50.77 -3.98 -19.44
CA GLY A 694 -49.43 -4.32 -18.93
C GLY A 694 -49.29 -4.24 -17.40
N LEU A 695 -50.20 -3.48 -16.75
CA LEU A 695 -50.07 -3.18 -15.31
C LEU A 695 -50.18 -4.42 -14.43
N ALA A 696 -50.99 -5.39 -14.81
CA ALA A 696 -51.13 -6.66 -14.09
C ALA A 696 -49.84 -7.46 -14.08
N THR A 697 -49.10 -7.50 -15.19
CA THR A 697 -47.79 -8.18 -15.31
C THR A 697 -46.72 -7.45 -14.49
N VAL A 698 -46.69 -6.12 -14.55
CA VAL A 698 -45.75 -5.32 -13.78
C VAL A 698 -46.00 -5.45 -12.27
N ARG A 699 -47.24 -5.46 -11.83
CA ARG A 699 -47.61 -5.70 -10.43
C ARG A 699 -47.21 -7.11 -9.96
N ALA A 700 -47.41 -8.13 -10.80
CA ALA A 700 -46.96 -9.48 -10.51
C ALA A 700 -45.39 -9.56 -10.38
N MET A 701 -44.66 -8.90 -11.28
CA MET A 701 -43.20 -8.82 -11.24
C MET A 701 -42.66 -8.09 -10.02
N LEU A 702 -43.40 -7.10 -9.51
CA LEU A 702 -43.05 -6.34 -8.31
C LEU A 702 -43.56 -6.98 -7.00
N GLY A 703 -44.17 -8.16 -7.05
CA GLY A 703 -44.74 -8.83 -5.88
C GLY A 703 -45.94 -8.12 -5.27
N LEU A 704 -46.57 -7.19 -5.99
CA LEU A 704 -47.74 -6.42 -5.58
C LEU A 704 -49.09 -7.08 -5.99
N ALA A 705 -49.14 -8.39 -6.04
CA ALA A 705 -50.35 -9.15 -6.27
C ALA A 705 -51.27 -9.04 -5.04
N GLY A 706 -52.14 -8.04 -5.03
CA GLY A 706 -53.20 -7.83 -4.05
C GLY A 706 -54.54 -7.79 -4.70
N ASP A 707 -55.41 -8.65 -4.27
CA ASP A 707 -56.84 -8.86 -4.36
C ASP A 707 -57.66 -8.15 -5.47
N PRO A 708 -58.32 -8.88 -6.36
CA PRO A 708 -59.27 -8.33 -7.30
C PRO A 708 -60.69 -8.34 -6.64
N GLY A 709 -60.96 -7.41 -5.76
CA GLY A 709 -62.27 -7.43 -5.10
C GLY A 709 -62.63 -6.14 -4.40
N SER A 710 -62.85 -5.05 -5.15
CA SER A 710 -63.88 -4.04 -4.79
C SER A 710 -63.98 -3.02 -5.94
N ALA A 711 -64.92 -3.27 -6.87
CA ALA A 711 -65.58 -2.21 -7.58
C ALA A 711 -66.90 -1.86 -6.83
N PRO A 712 -67.38 -0.59 -6.87
CA PRO A 712 -68.63 -0.41 -7.54
C PRO A 712 -68.52 0.23 -8.90
#